data_7d285e0c2cd953f3d40ef1ee2c8ae438
#
_entry.id   7d285e0c2cd953f3d40ef1ee2c8ae438
#
_cell.length_a   1.000
_cell.length_b   1.000
_cell.length_c   1.000
_cell.angle_alpha   90.00
_cell.angle_beta   90.00
_cell.angle_gamma   90.00
#
_symmetry.space_group_name_H-M   'P 1'
#
loop_
_entity.id
_entity.type
_entity.pdbx_description
1 polymer ?
#
loop_
_entity_poly.entity_id
_entity_poly.type
_entity_poly.pdbx_seq_one_letter_code
_entity_poly.pdbx_strand_id
1 'polypeptide(L)'
;MSAPTYLLVGAKGGSGVSTLAVDLARATRRARKNVTLVDADLRGRRAIAELLDGTRQLNTNRGATIHSVARIGDIDVIELVDKFEDVSALRMPELDAVAQRISGGDGLVLVDTPWPFEPHAYPFIRNASRVIVVMEPDMLGSSAARTTLQDLARFGIRIDQVWLAVSDRNRKNEIGRRELERLLGTSIIAEIPRNTEKRSYDRVVDALARVMIEAPEEAPFGQLPGFSRYAGGVATNGHAHTTNGTFVVAGTELPGDAAAAHEARLHNERRDKIRAEINTMMLSRVDLVAASRNHSDAAKIAKLRDTIDHIIDEIVTGRDDIGEFTAQERSEMKQHILDEQLGLGPLEDLMRDPFVSEIMVNGPKQIYVERGGKLSLSDRVFSNDQHLRLVIERIVAPLGRRIDEASPMVDARLPDGSRVNAIIPPLALKGSTLTIRRFGTKRLQIDDLVRIGSLPQPSVTLLKAIVEARLNVVVSGGTGSGKTTFLNILSNFIPAGERIVTIEDAAELKLDQEHVVSLESRPANIEGRGSVTIRDLVKNSLRMRPDRIVVGECRGGEALDMLQAMNTGHDGSLTTLHANTPRDALARMETLVMMAGFDLPIRAIREQIASAVDMVVQIERMRDGSRKVTSITEIVGMEGDIVTLQEIVGYKARGLDESGAVAGDFLYSGVQPHYLGRFEEMGVHFDPRVLGQLKSAGAPC
;
A
#
# COMPACT_ATOMS: atom_id res chain seq x y z
N MET A 1 -10.59 -39.44 -29.38
CA MET A 1 -9.62 -38.75 -28.50
C MET A 1 -10.21 -37.39 -28.20
N SER A 2 -10.23 -36.96 -26.95
CA SER A 2 -10.72 -35.64 -26.58
C SER A 2 -9.78 -34.57 -27.13
N ALA A 3 -10.30 -33.42 -27.52
CA ALA A 3 -9.47 -32.29 -27.97
C ALA A 3 -8.65 -31.77 -26.79
N PRO A 4 -7.31 -31.70 -26.89
CA PRO A 4 -6.50 -31.14 -25.81
C PRO A 4 -6.84 -29.67 -25.57
N THR A 5 -7.12 -29.34 -24.32
CA THR A 5 -7.53 -28.02 -23.89
C THR A 5 -6.34 -27.31 -23.20
N TYR A 6 -5.89 -26.21 -23.75
CA TYR A 6 -4.82 -25.36 -23.21
C TYR A 6 -5.39 -24.09 -22.63
N LEU A 7 -5.17 -23.89 -21.35
CA LEU A 7 -5.53 -22.68 -20.65
C LEU A 7 -4.38 -21.70 -20.70
N LEU A 8 -4.61 -20.47 -21.16
CA LEU A 8 -3.62 -19.38 -21.14
C LEU A 8 -3.96 -18.40 -20.02
N VAL A 9 -3.02 -18.15 -19.16
CA VAL A 9 -3.19 -17.30 -17.97
C VAL A 9 -2.06 -16.29 -17.89
N GLY A 10 -2.38 -15.01 -17.72
CA GLY A 10 -1.38 -13.98 -17.41
C GLY A 10 -1.09 -13.93 -15.93
N ALA A 11 0.17 -13.97 -15.51
CA ALA A 11 0.54 -13.79 -14.11
C ALA A 11 0.15 -12.41 -13.57
N LYS A 12 0.04 -11.40 -14.44
CA LYS A 12 -0.52 -10.07 -14.12
C LYS A 12 -1.27 -9.48 -15.31
N GLY A 13 -2.13 -8.49 -15.06
CA GLY A 13 -2.83 -7.77 -16.13
C GLY A 13 -1.86 -7.14 -17.14
N GLY A 14 -2.17 -7.27 -18.42
CA GLY A 14 -1.35 -6.73 -19.50
C GLY A 14 -0.16 -7.58 -19.93
N SER A 15 -0.02 -8.83 -19.44
CA SER A 15 1.05 -9.77 -19.85
C SER A 15 0.99 -10.21 -21.33
N GLY A 16 -0.09 -9.84 -22.05
CA GLY A 16 -0.25 -10.12 -23.49
C GLY A 16 -0.82 -11.50 -23.79
N VAL A 17 -1.55 -12.10 -22.87
CA VAL A 17 -2.16 -13.42 -22.99
C VAL A 17 -3.13 -13.51 -24.16
N SER A 18 -4.08 -12.58 -24.26
CA SER A 18 -5.06 -12.54 -25.34
C SER A 18 -4.39 -12.42 -26.73
N THR A 19 -3.35 -11.61 -26.85
CA THR A 19 -2.55 -11.51 -28.07
C THR A 19 -1.86 -12.85 -28.40
N LEU A 20 -1.27 -13.49 -27.40
CA LEU A 20 -0.63 -14.79 -27.56
C LEU A 20 -1.65 -15.86 -27.94
N ALA A 21 -2.82 -15.87 -27.32
CA ALA A 21 -3.90 -16.82 -27.63
C ALA A 21 -4.35 -16.74 -29.10
N VAL A 22 -4.55 -15.52 -29.59
CA VAL A 22 -4.90 -15.28 -30.99
C VAL A 22 -3.77 -15.71 -31.95
N ASP A 23 -2.53 -15.37 -31.63
CA ASP A 23 -1.38 -15.71 -32.49
C ASP A 23 -1.09 -17.22 -32.50
N LEU A 24 -1.30 -17.92 -31.37
CA LEU A 24 -1.25 -19.40 -31.31
C LEU A 24 -2.38 -20.03 -32.12
N ALA A 25 -3.59 -19.49 -32.08
CA ALA A 25 -4.70 -19.98 -32.89
C ALA A 25 -4.38 -19.84 -34.39
N ARG A 26 -3.85 -18.68 -34.81
CA ARG A 26 -3.39 -18.47 -36.20
C ARG A 26 -2.26 -19.43 -36.60
N ALA A 27 -1.29 -19.69 -35.70
CA ALA A 27 -0.22 -20.63 -35.94
C ALA A 27 -0.73 -22.07 -36.08
N THR A 28 -1.68 -22.46 -35.22
CA THR A 28 -2.35 -23.78 -35.27
C THR A 28 -3.08 -23.98 -36.60
N ARG A 29 -3.77 -22.97 -37.09
CA ARG A 29 -4.42 -23.01 -38.41
C ARG A 29 -3.43 -23.09 -39.57
N ARG A 30 -2.30 -22.36 -39.50
CA ARG A 30 -1.20 -22.53 -40.48
C ARG A 30 -0.67 -23.94 -40.54
N ALA A 31 -0.66 -24.63 -39.40
CA ALA A 31 -0.30 -26.06 -39.31
C ALA A 31 -1.47 -27.01 -39.76
N ARG A 32 -2.54 -26.48 -40.33
CA ARG A 32 -3.72 -27.23 -40.84
C ARG A 32 -4.46 -28.03 -39.77
N LYS A 33 -4.45 -27.57 -38.52
CA LYS A 33 -5.24 -28.16 -37.42
C LYS A 33 -6.44 -27.26 -37.10
N ASN A 34 -7.55 -27.88 -36.69
CA ASN A 34 -8.69 -27.15 -36.19
C ASN A 34 -8.34 -26.54 -34.81
N VAL A 35 -8.87 -25.36 -34.56
CA VAL A 35 -8.68 -24.65 -33.26
C VAL A 35 -9.95 -23.94 -32.90
N THR A 36 -10.33 -24.09 -31.64
CA THR A 36 -11.41 -23.33 -31.01
C THR A 36 -10.80 -22.43 -29.98
N LEU A 37 -11.09 -21.14 -30.06
CA LEU A 37 -10.60 -20.13 -29.13
C LEU A 37 -11.76 -19.69 -28.23
N VAL A 38 -11.57 -19.76 -26.91
CA VAL A 38 -12.58 -19.38 -25.92
C VAL A 38 -12.14 -18.12 -25.22
N ASP A 39 -12.97 -17.06 -25.27
CA ASP A 39 -12.77 -15.82 -24.53
C ASP A 39 -13.46 -15.94 -23.16
N ALA A 40 -12.69 -16.27 -22.14
CA ALA A 40 -13.13 -16.36 -20.76
C ALA A 40 -12.64 -15.18 -19.90
N ASP A 41 -11.93 -14.19 -20.45
CA ASP A 41 -11.60 -12.93 -19.78
C ASP A 41 -12.68 -11.87 -20.06
N LEU A 42 -13.74 -11.90 -19.30
CA LEU A 42 -14.89 -11.00 -19.46
C LEU A 42 -14.58 -9.53 -19.06
N ARG A 43 -13.42 -9.26 -18.48
CA ARG A 43 -12.96 -7.90 -18.12
C ARG A 43 -12.38 -7.14 -19.32
N GLY A 44 -11.79 -7.87 -20.25
CA GLY A 44 -11.28 -7.31 -21.50
C GLY A 44 -12.40 -7.22 -22.53
N ARG A 45 -12.92 -6.03 -22.80
CA ARG A 45 -13.97 -5.79 -23.80
C ARG A 45 -13.61 -6.45 -25.13
N ARG A 46 -14.06 -7.70 -25.38
CA ARG A 46 -13.93 -8.42 -26.67
C ARG A 46 -12.52 -8.41 -27.27
N ALA A 47 -11.49 -8.52 -26.42
CA ALA A 47 -10.10 -8.40 -26.85
C ALA A 47 -9.74 -9.41 -27.96
N ILE A 48 -10.29 -10.61 -27.91
CA ILE A 48 -10.05 -11.66 -28.91
C ILE A 48 -10.68 -11.30 -30.25
N ALA A 49 -11.95 -10.85 -30.28
CA ALA A 49 -12.63 -10.48 -31.51
C ALA A 49 -11.98 -9.27 -32.18
N GLU A 50 -11.56 -8.28 -31.41
CA GLU A 50 -10.84 -7.09 -31.92
C GLU A 50 -9.46 -7.46 -32.49
N LEU A 51 -8.74 -8.37 -31.84
CA LEU A 51 -7.42 -8.84 -32.28
C LEU A 51 -7.47 -9.68 -33.57
N LEU A 52 -8.61 -10.33 -33.86
CA LEU A 52 -8.79 -11.13 -35.08
C LEU A 52 -9.13 -10.31 -36.31
N ASP A 53 -9.55 -9.05 -36.15
CA ASP A 53 -9.79 -8.06 -37.22
C ASP A 53 -10.67 -8.60 -38.38
N GLY A 54 -11.82 -9.19 -38.05
CA GLY A 54 -12.66 -9.87 -39.01
C GLY A 54 -14.15 -9.53 -38.98
N THR A 55 -14.79 -9.53 -40.14
CA THR A 55 -16.24 -9.47 -40.28
C THR A 55 -16.87 -10.74 -39.70
N ARG A 56 -17.69 -10.58 -38.66
CA ARG A 56 -18.42 -11.64 -37.98
C ARG A 56 -19.34 -12.39 -38.94
N GLN A 57 -19.17 -13.69 -39.06
CA GLN A 57 -20.26 -14.61 -39.45
C GLN A 57 -20.82 -15.24 -38.18
N LEU A 58 -21.87 -14.64 -37.63
CA LEU A 58 -22.61 -15.20 -36.49
C LEU A 58 -23.40 -16.41 -36.92
N ASN A 59 -23.04 -17.60 -36.45
CA ASN A 59 -23.87 -18.78 -36.54
C ASN A 59 -24.82 -18.79 -35.32
N THR A 60 -25.91 -18.02 -35.41
CA THR A 60 -26.95 -17.98 -34.39
C THR A 60 -27.85 -19.21 -34.51
N ASN A 61 -27.48 -20.31 -33.88
CA ASN A 61 -28.46 -21.34 -33.53
C ASN A 61 -29.27 -20.79 -32.33
N ARG A 62 -30.46 -20.27 -32.60
CA ARG A 62 -31.42 -19.78 -31.60
C ARG A 62 -32.00 -20.97 -30.80
N GLY A 63 -31.32 -21.33 -29.74
CA GLY A 63 -31.85 -22.26 -28.72
C GLY A 63 -31.07 -21.97 -27.43
N ALA A 64 -31.71 -21.30 -26.48
CA ALA A 64 -31.38 -21.15 -25.04
C ALA A 64 -29.89 -21.36 -24.66
N THR A 65 -28.95 -20.63 -25.27
CA THR A 65 -27.52 -20.83 -25.08
C THR A 65 -26.85 -19.50 -24.70
N ILE A 66 -26.16 -19.55 -23.65
CA ILE A 66 -25.45 -18.45 -22.95
C ILE A 66 -24.21 -17.97 -23.74
N HIS A 67 -23.87 -18.62 -24.85
CA HIS A 67 -22.66 -18.30 -25.62
C HIS A 67 -22.97 -18.10 -27.10
N SER A 68 -22.27 -17.21 -27.73
CA SER A 68 -22.25 -17.08 -29.18
C SER A 68 -21.02 -17.80 -29.73
N VAL A 69 -21.19 -18.60 -30.77
CA VAL A 69 -20.08 -19.15 -31.54
C VAL A 69 -19.97 -18.28 -32.80
N ALA A 70 -18.87 -17.55 -32.87
CA ALA A 70 -18.55 -16.75 -34.05
C ALA A 70 -17.42 -17.44 -34.83
N ARG A 71 -17.52 -17.48 -36.16
CA ARG A 71 -16.39 -17.86 -37.01
C ARG A 71 -15.74 -16.60 -37.53
N ILE A 72 -14.49 -16.38 -37.13
CA ILE A 72 -13.71 -15.22 -37.54
C ILE A 72 -12.56 -15.72 -38.42
N GLY A 73 -12.68 -15.50 -39.75
CA GLY A 73 -11.84 -16.16 -40.73
C GLY A 73 -12.03 -17.67 -40.72
N ASP A 74 -11.00 -18.42 -40.35
CA ASP A 74 -11.01 -19.90 -40.25
C ASP A 74 -10.86 -20.41 -38.80
N ILE A 75 -11.05 -19.53 -37.79
CA ILE A 75 -10.95 -19.82 -36.35
C ILE A 75 -12.37 -19.75 -35.77
N ASP A 76 -12.76 -20.82 -35.05
CA ASP A 76 -13.99 -20.82 -34.28
C ASP A 76 -13.77 -20.16 -32.93
N VAL A 77 -14.51 -19.08 -32.63
CA VAL A 77 -14.39 -18.28 -31.39
C VAL A 77 -15.66 -18.44 -30.58
N ILE A 78 -15.50 -18.78 -29.31
CA ILE A 78 -16.61 -18.87 -28.35
C ILE A 78 -16.47 -17.67 -27.39
N GLU A 79 -17.45 -16.79 -27.46
CA GLU A 79 -17.64 -15.68 -26.51
C GLU A 79 -18.69 -16.14 -25.49
N LEU A 80 -18.35 -16.09 -24.19
CA LEU A 80 -19.24 -16.54 -23.11
C LEU A 80 -20.43 -15.61 -22.90
N VAL A 81 -20.28 -14.31 -23.25
CA VAL A 81 -21.32 -13.29 -23.18
C VAL A 81 -21.24 -12.34 -24.38
N ASP A 82 -22.36 -11.85 -24.83
CA ASP A 82 -22.40 -10.81 -25.88
C ASP A 82 -22.19 -9.41 -25.31
N LYS A 83 -22.63 -9.18 -24.08
CA LYS A 83 -22.50 -7.89 -23.36
C LYS A 83 -22.08 -8.13 -21.92
N PHE A 84 -21.34 -7.19 -21.36
CA PHE A 84 -20.91 -7.25 -19.96
C PHE A 84 -22.10 -7.34 -18.96
N GLU A 85 -23.24 -6.78 -19.30
CA GLU A 85 -24.48 -6.84 -18.51
C GLU A 85 -25.02 -8.28 -18.35
N ASP A 86 -24.65 -9.18 -19.27
CA ASP A 86 -25.11 -10.56 -19.28
C ASP A 86 -24.28 -11.51 -18.40
N VAL A 87 -23.16 -11.04 -17.83
CA VAL A 87 -22.28 -11.86 -16.97
C VAL A 87 -23.02 -12.43 -15.76
N SER A 88 -23.96 -11.68 -15.20
CA SER A 88 -24.77 -12.11 -14.05
C SER A 88 -25.77 -13.25 -14.40
N ALA A 89 -26.03 -13.46 -15.67
CA ALA A 89 -26.90 -14.52 -16.16
C ALA A 89 -26.18 -15.87 -16.37
N LEU A 90 -24.83 -15.88 -16.32
CA LEU A 90 -24.05 -17.11 -16.50
C LEU A 90 -24.29 -18.11 -15.37
N ARG A 91 -24.70 -19.32 -15.71
CA ARG A 91 -24.92 -20.40 -14.75
C ARG A 91 -23.84 -21.46 -14.86
N MET A 92 -23.27 -21.87 -13.73
CA MET A 92 -22.17 -22.85 -13.67
C MET A 92 -22.46 -24.17 -14.39
N PRO A 93 -23.67 -24.82 -14.26
CA PRO A 93 -23.95 -26.05 -14.97
C PRO A 93 -23.91 -25.91 -16.49
N GLU A 94 -24.28 -24.73 -17.01
CA GLU A 94 -24.29 -24.48 -18.46
C GLU A 94 -22.86 -24.27 -18.97
N LEU A 95 -22.00 -23.58 -18.18
CA LEU A 95 -20.58 -23.42 -18.48
C LEU A 95 -19.83 -24.77 -18.43
N ASP A 96 -20.15 -25.63 -17.45
CA ASP A 96 -19.60 -27.00 -17.39
C ASP A 96 -19.97 -27.81 -18.63
N ALA A 97 -21.20 -27.71 -19.09
CA ALA A 97 -21.65 -28.38 -20.32
C ALA A 97 -20.94 -27.86 -21.58
N VAL A 98 -20.67 -26.55 -21.64
CA VAL A 98 -19.89 -25.93 -22.71
C VAL A 98 -18.44 -26.43 -22.67
N ALA A 99 -17.79 -26.38 -21.51
CA ALA A 99 -16.39 -26.83 -21.35
C ALA A 99 -16.25 -28.32 -21.75
N GLN A 100 -17.15 -29.20 -21.32
CA GLN A 100 -17.16 -30.63 -21.70
C GLN A 100 -17.38 -30.84 -23.19
N ARG A 101 -18.33 -30.10 -23.79
CA ARG A 101 -18.61 -30.20 -25.24
C ARG A 101 -17.40 -29.80 -26.08
N ILE A 102 -16.73 -28.74 -25.72
CA ILE A 102 -15.55 -28.23 -26.45
C ILE A 102 -14.40 -29.21 -26.33
N SER A 103 -14.13 -29.74 -25.14
CA SER A 103 -13.09 -30.75 -24.91
C SER A 103 -13.39 -32.09 -25.61
N GLY A 104 -14.66 -32.40 -25.94
CA GLY A 104 -15.06 -33.58 -26.72
C GLY A 104 -14.96 -33.41 -28.24
N GLY A 105 -14.59 -32.23 -28.75
CA GLY A 105 -14.50 -31.90 -30.16
C GLY A 105 -13.24 -32.43 -30.84
N ASP A 106 -13.06 -32.06 -32.12
CA ASP A 106 -11.88 -32.38 -32.91
C ASP A 106 -10.98 -31.14 -33.07
N GLY A 107 -9.70 -31.26 -32.74
CA GLY A 107 -8.76 -30.17 -32.86
C GLY A 107 -8.10 -29.73 -31.54
N LEU A 108 -7.72 -28.45 -31.41
CA LEU A 108 -7.09 -27.86 -30.25
C LEU A 108 -8.03 -26.81 -29.63
N VAL A 109 -8.13 -26.79 -28.33
CA VAL A 109 -8.91 -25.75 -27.61
C VAL A 109 -7.94 -24.81 -26.87
N LEU A 110 -8.05 -23.51 -27.12
CA LEU A 110 -7.31 -22.47 -26.43
C LEU A 110 -8.31 -21.64 -25.61
N VAL A 111 -8.05 -21.48 -24.33
CA VAL A 111 -8.90 -20.70 -23.44
C VAL A 111 -8.11 -19.53 -22.88
N ASP A 112 -8.50 -18.31 -23.22
CA ASP A 112 -7.97 -17.08 -22.63
C ASP A 112 -8.69 -16.81 -21.31
N THR A 113 -7.96 -16.82 -20.19
CA THR A 113 -8.57 -16.71 -18.87
C THR A 113 -8.03 -15.53 -18.08
N PRO A 114 -8.90 -14.87 -17.29
CA PRO A 114 -8.49 -13.80 -16.39
C PRO A 114 -7.65 -14.33 -15.23
N TRP A 115 -6.81 -13.47 -14.68
CA TRP A 115 -6.23 -13.68 -13.36
C TRP A 115 -6.43 -12.40 -12.52
N PRO A 116 -6.86 -12.47 -11.26
CA PRO A 116 -7.30 -13.69 -10.54
C PRO A 116 -8.49 -14.38 -11.19
N PHE A 117 -8.59 -15.71 -10.99
CA PHE A 117 -9.60 -16.50 -11.61
C PHE A 117 -11.01 -16.15 -11.13
N GLU A 118 -11.91 -15.94 -12.05
CA GLU A 118 -13.32 -15.68 -11.76
C GLU A 118 -14.15 -16.97 -11.89
N PRO A 119 -15.31 -17.08 -11.21
CA PRO A 119 -16.09 -18.32 -11.17
C PRO A 119 -16.43 -18.91 -12.55
N HIS A 120 -16.71 -18.09 -13.54
CA HIS A 120 -17.03 -18.54 -14.90
C HIS A 120 -15.86 -19.20 -15.63
N ALA A 121 -14.62 -18.99 -15.21
CA ALA A 121 -13.44 -19.67 -15.74
C ALA A 121 -13.22 -21.08 -15.13
N TYR A 122 -13.83 -21.39 -13.97
CA TYR A 122 -13.57 -22.65 -13.25
C TYR A 122 -13.88 -23.92 -14.06
N PRO A 123 -14.96 -24.01 -14.85
CA PRO A 123 -15.22 -25.18 -15.70
C PRO A 123 -14.08 -25.44 -16.70
N PHE A 124 -13.51 -24.39 -17.27
CA PHE A 124 -12.41 -24.51 -18.23
C PHE A 124 -11.11 -24.89 -17.55
N ILE A 125 -10.84 -24.36 -16.34
CA ILE A 125 -9.66 -24.74 -15.55
C ILE A 125 -9.68 -26.24 -15.22
N ARG A 126 -10.82 -26.76 -14.76
CA ARG A 126 -10.96 -28.18 -14.40
C ARG A 126 -10.83 -29.14 -15.58
N ASN A 127 -11.15 -28.68 -16.79
CA ASN A 127 -11.05 -29.47 -18.01
C ASN A 127 -9.78 -29.22 -18.81
N ALA A 128 -8.84 -28.42 -18.27
CA ALA A 128 -7.59 -28.11 -18.94
C ALA A 128 -6.65 -29.32 -18.95
N SER A 129 -6.17 -29.70 -20.12
CA SER A 129 -5.10 -30.70 -20.28
C SER A 129 -3.76 -30.11 -19.85
N ARG A 130 -3.56 -28.81 -20.12
CA ARG A 130 -2.35 -28.05 -19.78
C ARG A 130 -2.66 -26.58 -19.54
N VAL A 131 -1.81 -25.93 -18.74
CA VAL A 131 -1.91 -24.50 -18.45
C VAL A 131 -0.63 -23.80 -18.86
N ILE A 132 -0.75 -22.72 -19.62
CA ILE A 132 0.37 -21.86 -20.01
C ILE A 132 0.30 -20.57 -19.19
N VAL A 133 1.21 -20.38 -18.26
CA VAL A 133 1.31 -19.15 -17.46
C VAL A 133 2.29 -18.21 -18.14
N VAL A 134 1.82 -17.03 -18.55
CA VAL A 134 2.61 -15.98 -19.18
C VAL A 134 3.04 -14.96 -18.15
N MET A 135 4.34 -14.71 -18.03
CA MET A 135 4.91 -13.80 -17.04
C MET A 135 6.00 -12.89 -17.62
N GLU A 136 6.28 -11.78 -16.96
CA GLU A 136 7.46 -10.96 -17.23
C GLU A 136 8.64 -11.44 -16.38
N PRO A 137 9.91 -11.34 -16.87
CA PRO A 137 11.10 -11.85 -16.20
C PRO A 137 11.62 -10.87 -15.13
N ASP A 138 10.75 -10.38 -14.26
CA ASP A 138 11.09 -9.48 -13.17
C ASP A 138 10.57 -10.01 -11.81
N MET A 139 10.93 -9.34 -10.71
CA MET A 139 10.51 -9.74 -9.35
C MET A 139 8.99 -9.72 -9.18
N LEU A 140 8.29 -8.76 -9.81
CA LEU A 140 6.83 -8.66 -9.74
C LEU A 140 6.16 -9.77 -10.55
N GLY A 141 6.65 -10.05 -11.75
CA GLY A 141 6.18 -11.14 -12.59
C GLY A 141 6.41 -12.50 -11.94
N SER A 142 7.58 -12.74 -11.32
CA SER A 142 7.87 -13.99 -10.62
C SER A 142 7.00 -14.19 -9.39
N SER A 143 6.75 -13.13 -8.60
CA SER A 143 5.85 -13.18 -7.45
C SER A 143 4.40 -13.44 -7.88
N ALA A 144 3.93 -12.77 -8.93
CA ALA A 144 2.59 -12.97 -9.48
C ALA A 144 2.43 -14.38 -10.07
N ALA A 145 3.43 -14.90 -10.80
CA ALA A 145 3.43 -16.27 -11.32
C ALA A 145 3.36 -17.30 -10.19
N ARG A 146 4.09 -17.09 -9.09
CA ARG A 146 4.01 -17.97 -7.91
C ARG A 146 2.61 -18.02 -7.33
N THR A 147 1.93 -16.88 -7.20
CA THR A 147 0.56 -16.81 -6.72
C THR A 147 -0.40 -17.53 -7.68
N THR A 148 -0.23 -17.32 -8.99
CA THR A 148 -1.01 -18.03 -10.02
C THR A 148 -0.83 -19.54 -9.93
N LEU A 149 0.39 -20.02 -9.72
CA LEU A 149 0.70 -21.45 -9.54
C LEU A 149 0.02 -22.02 -8.28
N GLN A 150 0.01 -21.27 -7.18
CA GLN A 150 -0.69 -21.66 -5.95
C GLN A 150 -2.20 -21.75 -6.16
N ASP A 151 -2.78 -20.81 -6.89
CA ASP A 151 -4.22 -20.84 -7.20
C ASP A 151 -4.57 -22.01 -8.11
N LEU A 152 -3.78 -22.29 -9.15
CA LEU A 152 -3.96 -23.45 -10.02
C LEU A 152 -3.89 -24.77 -9.24
N ALA A 153 -2.99 -24.88 -8.27
CA ALA A 153 -2.90 -26.05 -7.40
C ALA A 153 -4.16 -26.27 -6.57
N ARG A 154 -4.84 -25.19 -6.13
CA ARG A 154 -6.14 -25.28 -5.42
C ARG A 154 -7.26 -25.87 -6.31
N PHE A 155 -7.15 -25.72 -7.63
CA PHE A 155 -8.04 -26.34 -8.60
C PHE A 155 -7.65 -27.76 -8.99
N GLY A 156 -6.60 -28.33 -8.39
CA GLY A 156 -6.12 -29.68 -8.65
C GLY A 156 -5.19 -29.78 -9.88
N ILE A 157 -4.75 -28.67 -10.45
CA ILE A 157 -3.78 -28.66 -11.56
C ILE A 157 -2.39 -28.97 -10.99
N ARG A 158 -1.77 -30.03 -11.51
CA ARG A 158 -0.42 -30.44 -11.08
C ARG A 158 0.64 -29.61 -11.78
N ILE A 159 1.81 -29.46 -11.13
CA ILE A 159 2.92 -28.65 -11.68
C ILE A 159 3.43 -29.15 -13.03
N ASP A 160 3.37 -30.47 -13.28
CA ASP A 160 3.74 -31.09 -14.56
C ASP A 160 2.77 -30.77 -15.70
N GLN A 161 1.58 -30.28 -15.38
CA GLN A 161 0.60 -29.76 -16.33
C GLN A 161 0.79 -28.28 -16.65
N VAL A 162 1.67 -27.57 -15.91
CA VAL A 162 1.89 -26.12 -16.07
C VAL A 162 3.16 -25.85 -16.87
N TRP A 163 3.01 -25.05 -17.89
CA TRP A 163 4.09 -24.50 -18.71
C TRP A 163 4.27 -23.01 -18.42
N LEU A 164 5.51 -22.56 -18.28
CA LEU A 164 5.81 -21.14 -18.14
C LEU A 164 6.28 -20.57 -19.48
N ALA A 165 5.71 -19.44 -19.85
CA ALA A 165 6.17 -18.63 -20.97
C ALA A 165 6.59 -17.24 -20.45
N VAL A 166 7.80 -16.82 -20.76
CA VAL A 166 8.34 -15.52 -20.35
C VAL A 166 8.19 -14.53 -21.49
N SER A 167 7.55 -13.41 -21.23
CA SER A 167 7.36 -12.33 -22.21
C SER A 167 8.38 -11.22 -21.96
N ASP A 168 9.33 -11.05 -22.87
CA ASP A 168 10.35 -9.99 -22.82
C ASP A 168 9.76 -8.64 -23.24
N ARG A 169 9.04 -7.98 -22.33
CA ARG A 169 8.49 -6.64 -22.55
C ARG A 169 9.33 -5.51 -21.97
N ASN A 170 10.19 -5.79 -20.97
CA ASN A 170 10.88 -4.74 -20.23
C ASN A 170 12.29 -5.20 -19.77
N ARG A 171 13.34 -4.74 -20.45
CA ARG A 171 14.74 -5.12 -20.16
C ARG A 171 15.35 -4.51 -18.89
N LYS A 172 14.59 -3.75 -18.10
CA LYS A 172 15.08 -3.19 -16.85
C LYS A 172 14.74 -4.12 -15.70
N ASN A 173 15.74 -4.73 -15.08
CA ASN A 173 15.65 -5.66 -13.94
C ASN A 173 15.24 -7.11 -14.29
N GLU A 174 15.77 -7.66 -15.38
CA GLU A 174 15.53 -9.06 -15.74
C GLU A 174 16.19 -10.02 -14.75
N ILE A 175 15.40 -10.99 -14.29
CA ILE A 175 15.90 -12.17 -13.56
C ILE A 175 16.28 -13.22 -14.59
N GLY A 176 17.46 -13.79 -14.46
CA GLY A 176 17.94 -14.83 -15.39
C GLY A 176 17.05 -16.08 -15.37
N ARG A 177 16.89 -16.75 -16.54
CA ARG A 177 16.07 -17.95 -16.72
C ARG A 177 16.27 -19.02 -15.64
N ARG A 178 17.54 -19.38 -15.33
CA ARG A 178 17.86 -20.39 -14.30
C ARG A 178 17.38 -20.00 -12.91
N GLU A 179 17.41 -18.74 -12.62
CA GLU A 179 16.95 -18.21 -11.33
C GLU A 179 15.43 -18.20 -11.25
N LEU A 180 14.74 -17.84 -12.34
CA LEU A 180 13.27 -17.93 -12.43
C LEU A 180 12.80 -19.38 -12.30
N GLU A 181 13.41 -20.32 -13.01
CA GLU A 181 13.08 -21.74 -12.91
C GLU A 181 13.30 -22.28 -11.49
N ARG A 182 14.33 -21.83 -10.80
CA ARG A 182 14.59 -22.16 -9.38
C ARG A 182 13.52 -21.56 -8.46
N LEU A 183 13.16 -20.29 -8.66
CA LEU A 183 12.18 -19.59 -7.82
C LEU A 183 10.76 -20.16 -7.97
N LEU A 184 10.41 -20.65 -9.15
CA LEU A 184 9.06 -21.11 -9.48
C LEU A 184 8.91 -22.64 -9.45
N GLY A 185 10.01 -23.37 -9.36
CA GLY A 185 10.01 -24.84 -9.29
C GLY A 185 9.52 -25.54 -10.58
N THR A 186 9.49 -24.82 -11.72
CA THR A 186 9.06 -25.37 -13.02
C THR A 186 9.86 -24.75 -14.15
N SER A 187 9.90 -25.44 -15.30
CA SER A 187 10.71 -25.05 -16.44
C SER A 187 10.02 -24.01 -17.32
N ILE A 188 10.80 -23.08 -17.85
CA ILE A 188 10.34 -22.11 -18.85
C ILE A 188 10.38 -22.77 -20.23
N ILE A 189 9.22 -22.88 -20.86
CA ILE A 189 9.09 -23.53 -22.17
C ILE A 189 9.34 -22.59 -23.35
N ALA A 190 9.05 -21.31 -23.19
CA ALA A 190 9.17 -20.32 -24.25
C ALA A 190 9.63 -18.97 -23.69
N GLU A 191 10.55 -18.33 -24.40
CA GLU A 191 10.87 -16.91 -24.23
C GLU A 191 10.26 -16.18 -25.41
N ILE A 192 9.23 -15.37 -25.14
CA ILE A 192 8.44 -14.68 -26.16
C ILE A 192 9.07 -13.30 -26.37
N PRO A 193 9.75 -13.04 -27.51
CA PRO A 193 10.35 -11.76 -27.77
C PRO A 193 9.28 -10.69 -27.99
N ARG A 194 9.67 -9.42 -28.00
CA ARG A 194 8.76 -8.32 -28.28
C ARG A 194 8.13 -8.45 -29.66
N ASN A 195 6.89 -8.07 -29.79
CA ASN A 195 6.16 -8.06 -31.06
C ASN A 195 6.84 -7.15 -32.13
N THR A 196 7.71 -6.21 -31.72
CA THR A 196 8.55 -5.39 -32.61
C THR A 196 9.63 -6.22 -33.35
N GLU A 197 10.00 -7.39 -32.84
CA GLU A 197 10.89 -8.37 -33.48
C GLU A 197 10.09 -9.46 -34.21
N LYS A 198 9.20 -9.09 -35.08
CA LYS A 198 8.16 -9.92 -35.68
C LYS A 198 8.66 -11.31 -36.14
N ARG A 199 9.80 -11.40 -36.81
CA ARG A 199 10.34 -12.69 -37.28
C ARG A 199 10.74 -13.65 -36.15
N SER A 200 11.29 -13.11 -35.05
CA SER A 200 11.66 -13.92 -33.88
C SER A 200 10.42 -14.32 -33.10
N TYR A 201 9.47 -13.44 -32.95
CA TYR A 201 8.19 -13.65 -32.31
C TYR A 201 7.39 -14.76 -33.04
N ASP A 202 7.17 -14.64 -34.37
CA ASP A 202 6.45 -15.62 -35.16
C ASP A 202 7.08 -17.02 -35.09
N ARG A 203 8.42 -17.12 -35.08
CA ARG A 203 9.11 -18.41 -34.92
C ARG A 203 8.81 -19.08 -33.58
N VAL A 204 8.81 -18.31 -32.48
CA VAL A 204 8.54 -18.86 -31.14
C VAL A 204 7.07 -19.28 -31.03
N VAL A 205 6.15 -18.49 -31.55
CA VAL A 205 4.72 -18.82 -31.57
C VAL A 205 4.45 -20.08 -32.44
N ASP A 206 5.04 -20.17 -33.64
CA ASP A 206 4.90 -21.36 -34.49
C ASP A 206 5.51 -22.60 -33.84
N ALA A 207 6.65 -22.49 -33.15
CA ALA A 207 7.27 -23.59 -32.41
C ALA A 207 6.39 -24.05 -31.24
N LEU A 208 5.83 -23.10 -30.48
CA LEU A 208 4.95 -23.40 -29.36
C LEU A 208 3.66 -24.08 -29.86
N ALA A 209 3.05 -23.57 -30.93
CA ALA A 209 1.87 -24.19 -31.53
C ALA A 209 2.14 -25.64 -32.03
N ARG A 210 3.30 -25.92 -32.61
CA ARG A 210 3.67 -27.30 -33.01
C ARG A 210 3.78 -28.21 -31.80
N VAL A 211 4.44 -27.76 -30.72
CA VAL A 211 4.54 -28.54 -29.47
C VAL A 211 3.15 -28.85 -28.92
N MET A 212 2.25 -27.88 -28.92
CA MET A 212 0.87 -28.09 -28.44
C MET A 212 0.09 -29.10 -29.31
N ILE A 213 0.35 -29.16 -30.62
CA ILE A 213 -0.28 -30.10 -31.55
C ILE A 213 0.30 -31.51 -31.39
N GLU A 214 1.61 -31.65 -31.13
CA GLU A 214 2.34 -32.91 -31.11
C GLU A 214 2.50 -33.50 -29.71
N ALA A 215 2.24 -32.75 -28.65
CA ALA A 215 2.45 -33.18 -27.27
C ALA A 215 1.43 -34.26 -26.89
N PRO A 216 1.85 -35.47 -26.54
CA PRO A 216 0.97 -36.45 -25.93
C PRO A 216 0.49 -35.95 -24.58
N GLU A 217 -0.77 -36.21 -24.23
CA GLU A 217 -1.43 -35.73 -23.00
C GLU A 217 -0.66 -36.06 -21.70
N GLU A 218 0.22 -37.07 -21.72
CA GLU A 218 0.93 -37.61 -20.56
C GLU A 218 2.47 -37.51 -20.62
N ALA A 219 3.07 -36.88 -21.64
CA ALA A 219 4.54 -36.86 -21.78
C ALA A 219 5.18 -35.89 -20.78
N PRO A 220 6.16 -36.36 -19.95
CA PRO A 220 6.93 -35.47 -19.10
C PRO A 220 7.75 -34.49 -19.93
N PHE A 221 7.87 -33.27 -19.43
CA PHE A 221 8.70 -32.23 -20.01
C PHE A 221 10.16 -32.70 -20.17
N GLY A 222 10.71 -32.64 -21.32
CA GLY A 222 12.07 -33.15 -21.63
C GLY A 222 12.09 -34.28 -22.64
N GLN A 223 10.95 -34.95 -22.93
CA GLN A 223 10.80 -35.94 -23.96
C GLN A 223 10.06 -35.44 -25.20
N LEU A 224 9.73 -34.14 -25.27
CA LEU A 224 8.99 -33.55 -26.40
C LEU A 224 9.94 -33.37 -27.62
N PRO A 225 9.57 -33.91 -28.80
CA PRO A 225 10.39 -33.81 -30.00
C PRO A 225 10.54 -32.35 -30.45
N GLY A 226 11.77 -31.91 -30.67
CA GLY A 226 12.06 -30.61 -31.28
C GLY A 226 12.51 -29.48 -30.32
N PHE A 227 12.39 -29.67 -29.01
CA PHE A 227 12.71 -28.61 -28.03
C PHE A 227 14.21 -28.40 -27.78
N SER A 228 15.05 -29.45 -27.98
CA SER A 228 16.50 -29.39 -27.75
C SER A 228 17.26 -28.48 -28.75
N ARG A 229 16.63 -28.05 -29.83
CA ARG A 229 17.25 -27.19 -30.86
C ARG A 229 17.10 -25.70 -30.63
N TYR A 230 16.15 -25.28 -29.75
CA TYR A 230 15.86 -23.87 -29.49
C TYR A 230 16.23 -23.40 -28.09
N ALA A 231 16.43 -24.33 -27.15
CA ALA A 231 17.04 -24.02 -25.87
C ALA A 231 18.54 -24.17 -26.01
N GLY A 232 19.28 -23.08 -26.08
CA GLY A 232 20.75 -23.09 -26.09
C GLY A 232 21.27 -23.89 -24.91
N GLY A 233 21.91 -25.03 -25.26
CA GLY A 233 22.52 -26.06 -24.50
C GLY A 233 22.58 -25.94 -22.97
N VAL A 234 22.06 -26.95 -22.30
CA VAL A 234 22.76 -27.80 -21.33
C VAL A 234 21.76 -28.88 -20.88
N ALA A 235 22.07 -30.13 -21.23
CA ALA A 235 21.45 -31.31 -20.64
C ALA A 235 21.92 -31.44 -19.19
N THR A 236 21.03 -31.42 -18.26
CA THR A 236 21.30 -31.86 -16.89
C THR A 236 20.41 -33.05 -16.57
N ASN A 237 21.10 -34.21 -16.38
CA ASN A 237 20.52 -35.40 -15.75
C ASN A 237 20.13 -35.04 -14.30
N GLY A 238 18.86 -34.91 -14.04
CA GLY A 238 18.31 -34.78 -12.69
C GLY A 238 17.07 -35.65 -12.58
N HIS A 239 17.18 -36.74 -11.84
CA HIS A 239 16.05 -37.60 -11.52
C HIS A 239 15.11 -36.86 -10.57
N ALA A 240 13.91 -36.57 -11.03
CA ALA A 240 12.82 -36.10 -10.14
C ALA A 240 12.17 -37.34 -9.51
N HIS A 241 12.32 -37.50 -8.20
CA HIS A 241 11.54 -38.45 -7.42
C HIS A 241 10.14 -37.86 -7.15
N THR A 242 9.13 -38.51 -7.69
CA THR A 242 7.73 -38.24 -7.38
C THR A 242 7.36 -38.92 -6.07
N THR A 243 7.02 -38.15 -5.05
CA THR A 243 6.25 -38.62 -3.90
C THR A 243 4.99 -37.78 -3.77
N ASN A 244 3.86 -38.48 -3.88
CA ASN A 244 2.48 -38.06 -3.54
C ASN A 244 2.15 -36.56 -3.53
N GLY A 245 1.72 -36.05 -4.68
CA GLY A 245 0.61 -35.09 -4.84
C GLY A 245 0.63 -33.75 -4.10
N THR A 246 1.74 -33.32 -3.47
CA THR A 246 1.77 -32.04 -2.72
C THR A 246 2.83 -31.14 -3.30
N PHE A 247 2.46 -29.90 -3.62
CA PHE A 247 3.38 -28.86 -4.09
C PHE A 247 4.41 -28.51 -3.02
N VAL A 248 5.67 -28.88 -3.24
CA VAL A 248 6.81 -28.37 -2.47
C VAL A 248 7.61 -27.46 -3.38
N VAL A 249 7.59 -26.16 -3.11
CA VAL A 249 8.51 -25.21 -3.71
C VAL A 249 9.87 -25.43 -3.04
N ALA A 250 10.83 -26.01 -3.77
CA ALA A 250 12.18 -26.22 -3.26
C ALA A 250 12.88 -24.86 -3.00
N GLY A 251 12.88 -24.44 -1.74
CA GLY A 251 13.92 -23.56 -1.21
C GLY A 251 15.16 -24.41 -0.96
N THR A 252 16.34 -23.86 -1.19
CA THR A 252 17.64 -24.50 -0.94
C THR A 252 17.75 -24.92 0.53
N GLU A 253 17.43 -26.17 0.85
CA GLU A 253 17.67 -26.78 2.16
C GLU A 253 18.75 -27.84 2.05
N LEU A 254 19.67 -27.82 3.00
CA LEU A 254 20.67 -28.85 3.22
C LEU A 254 19.99 -30.17 3.66
N PRO A 255 20.52 -31.35 3.36
CA PRO A 255 19.87 -32.64 3.62
C PRO A 255 19.78 -32.96 5.13
N GLY A 256 18.93 -32.35 5.85
CA GLY A 256 18.68 -32.52 7.29
C GLY A 256 17.48 -31.68 7.74
N ASP A 257 17.18 -30.61 7.04
CA ASP A 257 16.14 -29.65 7.45
C ASP A 257 14.75 -29.87 6.81
N ALA A 258 14.66 -30.65 5.75
CA ALA A 258 13.40 -30.84 5.02
C ALA A 258 12.32 -31.58 5.81
N ALA A 259 12.72 -32.54 6.66
CA ALA A 259 11.79 -33.26 7.52
C ALA A 259 11.28 -32.36 8.66
N ALA A 260 12.18 -31.59 9.27
CA ALA A 260 11.83 -30.65 10.33
C ALA A 260 10.94 -29.50 9.84
N ALA A 261 11.22 -28.98 8.63
CA ALA A 261 10.40 -27.94 8.01
C ALA A 261 9.01 -28.46 7.60
N HIS A 262 8.92 -29.70 7.16
CA HIS A 262 7.63 -30.35 6.87
C HIS A 262 6.80 -30.60 8.13
N GLU A 263 7.43 -31.10 9.18
CA GLU A 263 6.79 -31.28 10.50
C GLU A 263 6.34 -29.95 11.09
N ALA A 264 7.17 -28.93 11.06
CA ALA A 264 6.82 -27.58 11.51
C ALA A 264 5.62 -26.98 10.72
N ARG A 265 5.55 -27.25 9.41
CA ARG A 265 4.44 -26.82 8.57
C ARG A 265 3.14 -27.54 8.92
N LEU A 266 3.17 -28.86 9.06
CA LEU A 266 2.00 -29.65 9.48
C LEU A 266 1.52 -29.24 10.88
N HIS A 267 2.47 -28.96 11.79
CA HIS A 267 2.19 -28.47 13.13
C HIS A 267 1.49 -27.10 13.10
N ASN A 268 1.96 -26.18 12.26
CA ASN A 268 1.34 -24.86 12.07
C ASN A 268 -0.06 -24.95 11.44
N GLU A 269 -0.24 -25.77 10.40
CA GLU A 269 -1.55 -25.99 9.75
C GLU A 269 -2.56 -26.62 10.75
N ARG A 270 -2.10 -27.54 11.60
CA ARG A 270 -2.91 -28.13 12.68
C ARG A 270 -3.29 -27.08 13.72
N ARG A 271 -2.33 -26.24 14.14
CA ARG A 271 -2.58 -25.15 15.08
C ARG A 271 -3.64 -24.19 14.56
N ASP A 272 -3.54 -23.79 13.31
CA ASP A 272 -4.49 -22.84 12.68
C ASP A 272 -5.90 -23.47 12.56
N LYS A 273 -6.00 -24.77 12.28
CA LYS A 273 -7.27 -25.48 12.24
C LYS A 273 -7.92 -25.55 13.62
N ILE A 274 -7.16 -25.92 14.65
CA ILE A 274 -7.64 -25.99 16.04
C ILE A 274 -8.10 -24.61 16.51
N ARG A 275 -7.34 -23.56 16.18
CA ARG A 275 -7.69 -22.18 16.50
C ARG A 275 -9.03 -21.78 15.85
N ALA A 276 -9.25 -22.11 14.57
CA ALA A 276 -10.51 -21.83 13.88
C ALA A 276 -11.70 -22.58 14.51
N GLU A 277 -11.50 -23.82 14.94
CA GLU A 277 -12.53 -24.60 15.61
C GLU A 277 -12.87 -24.06 17.00
N ILE A 278 -11.87 -23.67 17.80
CA ILE A 278 -12.07 -23.02 19.10
C ILE A 278 -12.82 -21.71 18.92
N ASN A 279 -12.44 -20.92 17.92
CA ASN A 279 -13.10 -19.65 17.61
C ASN A 279 -14.58 -19.86 17.25
N THR A 280 -14.90 -20.91 16.50
CA THR A 280 -16.29 -21.27 16.15
C THR A 280 -17.09 -21.70 17.39
N MET A 281 -16.50 -22.51 18.27
CA MET A 281 -17.14 -22.92 19.52
C MET A 281 -17.38 -21.74 20.48
N MET A 282 -16.43 -20.82 20.55
CA MET A 282 -16.56 -19.57 21.31
C MET A 282 -17.74 -18.73 20.84
N LEU A 283 -17.85 -18.51 19.52
CA LEU A 283 -18.96 -17.75 18.92
C LEU A 283 -20.34 -18.36 19.24
N SER A 284 -20.42 -19.68 19.46
CA SER A 284 -21.65 -20.35 19.86
C SER A 284 -22.02 -20.20 21.31
N ARG A 285 -21.05 -19.86 22.20
CA ARG A 285 -21.23 -19.78 23.66
C ARG A 285 -21.32 -18.36 24.21
N VAL A 286 -20.81 -17.38 23.47
CA VAL A 286 -20.76 -15.97 23.89
C VAL A 286 -21.52 -15.10 22.90
N ASP A 287 -22.53 -14.38 23.36
CA ASP A 287 -23.18 -13.33 22.56
C ASP A 287 -22.27 -12.08 22.52
N LEU A 288 -21.35 -12.09 21.56
CA LEU A 288 -20.39 -11.01 21.36
C LEU A 288 -21.03 -9.70 20.91
N VAL A 289 -22.22 -9.75 20.29
CA VAL A 289 -22.96 -8.55 19.88
C VAL A 289 -23.52 -7.82 21.11
N ALA A 290 -24.03 -8.56 22.08
CA ALA A 290 -24.47 -7.97 23.37
C ALA A 290 -23.26 -7.45 24.19
N ALA A 291 -22.13 -8.14 24.11
CA ALA A 291 -20.88 -7.76 24.76
C ALA A 291 -20.24 -6.51 24.15
N SER A 292 -20.25 -6.37 22.82
CA SER A 292 -19.68 -5.21 22.11
C SER A 292 -20.44 -3.89 22.34
N ARG A 293 -21.73 -3.95 22.68
CA ARG A 293 -22.53 -2.74 23.00
C ARG A 293 -22.17 -2.08 24.35
N ASN A 294 -21.39 -2.75 25.21
CA ASN A 294 -21.04 -2.28 26.54
C ASN A 294 -19.58 -1.83 26.70
N HIS A 295 -18.91 -1.44 25.61
CA HIS A 295 -17.48 -1.09 25.58
C HIS A 295 -17.06 0.12 26.45
N SER A 296 -17.98 0.85 27.06
CA SER A 296 -17.67 2.00 27.92
C SER A 296 -17.36 1.65 29.37
N ASP A 297 -17.54 0.38 29.78
CA ASP A 297 -17.38 -0.08 31.17
C ASP A 297 -16.20 -1.03 31.29
N ALA A 298 -15.04 -0.52 31.72
CA ALA A 298 -13.81 -1.27 31.86
C ALA A 298 -13.96 -2.52 32.75
N ALA A 299 -14.83 -2.48 33.79
CA ALA A 299 -15.10 -3.61 34.69
C ALA A 299 -15.86 -4.74 33.96
N LYS A 300 -16.77 -4.38 33.02
CA LYS A 300 -17.51 -5.36 32.23
C LYS A 300 -16.60 -6.00 31.18
N ILE A 301 -15.71 -5.22 30.58
CA ILE A 301 -14.71 -5.73 29.63
C ILE A 301 -13.77 -6.72 30.33
N ALA A 302 -13.28 -6.40 31.54
CA ALA A 302 -12.43 -7.28 32.30
C ALA A 302 -13.17 -8.60 32.66
N LYS A 303 -14.41 -8.53 33.12
CA LYS A 303 -15.22 -9.72 33.41
C LYS A 303 -15.51 -10.55 32.15
N LEU A 304 -15.72 -9.93 31.01
CA LEU A 304 -15.90 -10.62 29.74
C LEU A 304 -14.62 -11.33 29.31
N ARG A 305 -13.48 -10.66 29.49
CA ARG A 305 -12.16 -11.23 29.23
C ARG A 305 -11.90 -12.46 30.07
N ASP A 306 -12.18 -12.37 31.38
CA ASP A 306 -12.04 -13.52 32.31
C ASP A 306 -12.97 -14.66 31.91
N THR A 307 -14.21 -14.35 31.46
CA THR A 307 -15.16 -15.37 31.01
C THR A 307 -14.66 -16.06 29.74
N ILE A 308 -14.19 -15.31 28.76
CA ILE A 308 -13.62 -15.83 27.50
C ILE A 308 -12.37 -16.66 27.81
N ASP A 309 -11.51 -16.19 28.70
CA ASP A 309 -10.30 -16.86 29.15
C ASP A 309 -10.62 -18.21 29.74
N HIS A 310 -11.66 -18.28 30.61
CA HIS A 310 -12.11 -19.53 31.24
C HIS A 310 -12.70 -20.53 30.24
N ILE A 311 -13.48 -20.04 29.26
CA ILE A 311 -14.04 -20.87 28.19
C ILE A 311 -12.92 -21.44 27.30
N ILE A 312 -11.91 -20.63 26.97
CA ILE A 312 -10.76 -21.09 26.19
C ILE A 312 -10.01 -22.19 26.98
N ASP A 313 -9.75 -21.96 28.28
CA ASP A 313 -9.09 -22.93 29.13
C ASP A 313 -9.88 -24.26 29.25
N GLU A 314 -11.22 -24.18 29.36
CA GLU A 314 -12.08 -25.36 29.37
C GLU A 314 -11.98 -26.15 28.04
N ILE A 315 -12.05 -25.46 26.90
CA ILE A 315 -11.95 -26.08 25.58
C ILE A 315 -10.56 -26.69 25.34
N VAL A 316 -9.50 -25.96 25.74
CA VAL A 316 -8.12 -26.41 25.58
C VAL A 316 -7.83 -27.61 26.48
N THR A 317 -8.34 -27.61 27.74
CA THR A 317 -8.12 -28.71 28.70
C THR A 317 -8.93 -29.96 28.32
N GLY A 318 -10.09 -29.79 27.68
CA GLY A 318 -10.97 -30.90 27.26
C GLY A 318 -10.58 -31.56 25.91
N ARG A 319 -9.44 -31.21 25.33
CA ARG A 319 -9.01 -31.70 24.00
C ARG A 319 -7.65 -32.39 24.09
N ASP A 320 -7.63 -33.71 23.80
CA ASP A 320 -6.40 -34.50 23.76
C ASP A 320 -5.42 -34.08 22.68
N ASP A 321 -5.91 -33.57 21.53
CA ASP A 321 -5.12 -33.13 20.39
C ASP A 321 -4.35 -31.80 20.63
N ILE A 322 -4.69 -31.06 21.69
CA ILE A 322 -3.98 -29.84 22.10
C ILE A 322 -2.82 -30.17 23.09
N GLY A 323 -2.84 -31.35 23.69
CA GLY A 323 -1.75 -31.80 24.58
C GLY A 323 -0.36 -31.87 23.93
N GLU A 324 -0.31 -31.94 22.58
CA GLU A 324 0.92 -31.93 21.80
C GLU A 324 1.60 -30.56 21.69
N PHE A 325 0.88 -29.46 22.02
CA PHE A 325 1.42 -28.11 21.96
C PHE A 325 2.12 -27.72 23.26
N THR A 326 3.20 -26.96 23.11
CA THR A 326 3.94 -26.41 24.25
C THR A 326 3.07 -25.40 25.03
N ALA A 327 3.43 -25.14 26.29
CA ALA A 327 2.74 -24.11 27.08
C ALA A 327 2.78 -22.73 26.43
N GLN A 328 3.87 -22.41 25.75
CA GLN A 328 4.01 -21.16 25.02
C GLN A 328 3.04 -21.08 23.84
N GLU A 329 2.96 -22.12 23.02
CA GLU A 329 2.04 -22.17 21.86
C GLU A 329 0.57 -22.10 22.28
N ARG A 330 0.22 -22.73 23.38
CA ARG A 330 -1.13 -22.60 23.98
C ARG A 330 -1.42 -21.17 24.42
N SER A 331 -0.45 -20.51 25.06
CA SER A 331 -0.57 -19.11 25.46
C SER A 331 -0.71 -18.17 24.25
N GLU A 332 0.08 -18.39 23.20
CA GLU A 332 -0.01 -17.63 21.94
C GLU A 332 -1.38 -17.85 21.25
N MET A 333 -1.85 -19.09 21.19
CA MET A 333 -3.17 -19.42 20.63
C MET A 333 -4.29 -18.72 21.41
N LYS A 334 -4.24 -18.75 22.75
CA LYS A 334 -5.16 -18.06 23.64
C LYS A 334 -5.15 -16.56 23.41
N GLN A 335 -3.98 -15.94 23.32
CA GLN A 335 -3.84 -14.52 23.06
C GLN A 335 -4.42 -14.14 21.69
N HIS A 336 -4.16 -14.93 20.66
CA HIS A 336 -4.74 -14.71 19.33
C HIS A 336 -6.27 -14.76 19.32
N ILE A 337 -6.88 -15.71 20.06
CA ILE A 337 -8.33 -15.79 20.16
C ILE A 337 -8.90 -14.57 20.89
N LEU A 338 -8.26 -14.13 21.97
CA LEU A 338 -8.64 -12.91 22.67
C LEU A 338 -8.54 -11.67 21.77
N ASP A 339 -7.46 -11.56 21.01
CA ASP A 339 -7.24 -10.48 20.05
C ASP A 339 -8.33 -10.46 18.96
N GLU A 340 -8.74 -11.64 18.48
CA GLU A 340 -9.77 -11.79 17.47
C GLU A 340 -11.16 -11.41 18.01
N GLN A 341 -11.47 -11.79 19.26
CA GLN A 341 -12.79 -11.60 19.86
C GLN A 341 -12.99 -10.23 20.51
N LEU A 342 -11.97 -9.69 21.16
CA LEU A 342 -12.03 -8.45 21.93
C LEU A 342 -11.16 -7.33 21.40
N GLY A 343 -10.12 -7.66 20.64
CA GLY A 343 -9.17 -6.72 20.10
C GLY A 343 -9.46 -6.30 18.65
N LEU A 344 -8.41 -5.92 17.96
CA LEU A 344 -8.43 -5.50 16.56
C LEU A 344 -8.22 -6.67 15.58
N GLY A 345 -8.34 -7.91 16.07
CA GLY A 345 -8.17 -9.12 15.26
C GLY A 345 -6.76 -9.21 14.65
N PRO A 346 -6.65 -9.48 13.33
CA PRO A 346 -5.35 -9.64 12.67
C PRO A 346 -4.47 -8.38 12.69
N LEU A 347 -5.00 -7.23 13.11
CA LEU A 347 -4.24 -5.98 13.22
C LEU A 347 -3.46 -5.88 14.54
N GLU A 348 -3.78 -6.67 15.57
CA GLU A 348 -3.13 -6.59 16.87
C GLU A 348 -1.61 -6.83 16.78
N ASP A 349 -1.18 -7.84 16.03
CA ASP A 349 0.25 -8.10 15.83
C ASP A 349 0.95 -6.94 15.12
N LEU A 350 0.28 -6.33 14.14
CA LEU A 350 0.79 -5.18 13.42
C LEU A 350 0.84 -3.93 14.29
N MET A 351 -0.12 -3.80 15.21
CA MET A 351 -0.15 -2.72 16.20
C MET A 351 0.89 -2.91 17.31
N ARG A 352 1.34 -4.13 17.60
CA ARG A 352 2.43 -4.42 18.53
C ARG A 352 3.82 -4.22 17.93
N ASP A 353 3.96 -4.32 16.60
CA ASP A 353 5.23 -4.13 15.91
C ASP A 353 5.67 -2.65 15.97
N PRO A 354 6.76 -2.31 16.69
CA PRO A 354 7.20 -0.91 16.86
C PRO A 354 7.73 -0.28 15.56
N PHE A 355 8.04 -1.08 14.54
CA PHE A 355 8.56 -0.62 13.26
C PHE A 355 7.45 -0.28 12.25
N VAL A 356 6.21 -0.66 12.51
CA VAL A 356 5.06 -0.33 11.68
C VAL A 356 4.61 1.09 11.99
N SER A 357 4.64 1.97 10.99
CA SER A 357 4.19 3.37 11.08
C SER A 357 2.76 3.55 10.57
N GLU A 358 2.35 2.76 9.58
CA GLU A 358 1.01 2.85 8.98
C GLU A 358 0.50 1.47 8.59
N ILE A 359 -0.81 1.23 8.81
CA ILE A 359 -1.51 0.01 8.43
C ILE A 359 -2.66 0.42 7.51
N MET A 360 -2.71 -0.14 6.31
CA MET A 360 -3.70 0.16 5.29
C MET A 360 -4.42 -1.12 4.87
N VAL A 361 -5.68 -1.25 5.29
CA VAL A 361 -6.55 -2.37 4.94
C VAL A 361 -7.38 -1.99 3.73
N ASN A 362 -7.12 -2.61 2.59
CA ASN A 362 -7.84 -2.39 1.33
C ASN A 362 -8.79 -3.58 1.07
N GLY A 363 -9.78 -3.72 1.94
CA GLY A 363 -10.65 -4.89 1.98
C GLY A 363 -10.04 -6.04 2.81
N PRO A 364 -10.81 -7.13 3.04
CA PRO A 364 -10.45 -8.15 4.03
C PRO A 364 -9.19 -8.96 3.70
N LYS A 365 -8.78 -9.03 2.43
CA LYS A 365 -7.68 -9.88 1.97
C LYS A 365 -6.38 -9.12 1.67
N GLN A 366 -6.36 -7.78 1.79
CA GLN A 366 -5.20 -6.97 1.46
C GLN A 366 -4.90 -5.98 2.57
N ILE A 367 -3.86 -6.25 3.35
CA ILE A 367 -3.35 -5.37 4.40
C ILE A 367 -1.93 -4.98 4.04
N TYR A 368 -1.73 -3.70 3.77
CA TYR A 368 -0.40 -3.13 3.56
C TYR A 368 0.09 -2.49 4.85
N VAL A 369 1.39 -2.55 5.06
CA VAL A 369 2.06 -1.89 6.19
C VAL A 369 3.22 -1.06 5.71
N GLU A 370 3.43 0.09 6.34
CA GLU A 370 4.63 0.89 6.16
C GLU A 370 5.62 0.61 7.29
N ARG A 371 6.85 0.20 6.92
CA ARG A 371 7.98 0.02 7.84
C ARG A 371 9.17 0.82 7.33
N GLY A 372 9.65 1.76 8.14
CA GLY A 372 10.79 2.62 7.76
C GLY A 372 10.57 3.40 6.45
N GLY A 373 9.34 3.81 6.14
CA GLY A 373 8.99 4.53 4.92
C GLY A 373 8.81 3.65 3.68
N LYS A 374 8.89 2.32 3.81
CA LYS A 374 8.65 1.37 2.71
C LYS A 374 7.35 0.61 2.92
N LEU A 375 6.53 0.56 1.87
CA LEU A 375 5.29 -0.19 1.86
C LEU A 375 5.55 -1.66 1.53
N SER A 376 4.90 -2.56 2.28
CA SER A 376 4.91 -4.00 2.03
C SER A 376 3.54 -4.61 2.29
N LEU A 377 3.20 -5.66 1.55
CA LEU A 377 2.00 -6.45 1.81
C LEU A 377 2.25 -7.32 3.05
N SER A 378 1.29 -7.32 3.97
CA SER A 378 1.29 -8.20 5.15
C SER A 378 0.73 -9.57 4.80
N ASP A 379 1.15 -10.59 5.54
CA ASP A 379 0.58 -11.94 5.53
C ASP A 379 -0.75 -12.04 6.31
N ARG A 380 -1.06 -11.02 7.11
CA ARG A 380 -2.30 -10.95 7.89
C ARG A 380 -3.49 -10.63 7.00
N VAL A 381 -4.64 -11.27 7.26
CA VAL A 381 -5.89 -11.05 6.52
C VAL A 381 -7.10 -11.17 7.46
N PHE A 382 -8.16 -10.49 7.15
CA PHE A 382 -9.47 -10.71 7.75
C PHE A 382 -10.17 -11.91 7.12
N SER A 383 -11.02 -12.59 7.87
CA SER A 383 -11.80 -13.72 7.37
C SER A 383 -12.71 -13.31 6.21
N ASN A 384 -13.43 -12.19 6.37
CA ASN A 384 -14.34 -11.61 5.40
C ASN A 384 -14.57 -10.11 5.70
N ASP A 385 -15.36 -9.41 4.87
CA ASP A 385 -15.67 -7.99 5.05
C ASP A 385 -16.49 -7.72 6.31
N GLN A 386 -17.37 -8.64 6.73
CA GLN A 386 -18.15 -8.50 7.96
C GLN A 386 -17.25 -8.50 9.19
N HIS A 387 -16.21 -9.33 9.21
CA HIS A 387 -15.21 -9.33 10.28
C HIS A 387 -14.44 -7.99 10.32
N LEU A 388 -14.04 -7.45 9.17
CA LEU A 388 -13.41 -6.12 9.09
C LEU A 388 -14.36 -5.02 9.60
N ARG A 389 -15.64 -5.04 9.22
CA ARG A 389 -16.64 -4.08 9.72
C ARG A 389 -16.82 -4.15 11.22
N LEU A 390 -16.86 -5.35 11.81
CA LEU A 390 -16.94 -5.52 13.28
C LEU A 390 -15.73 -4.90 13.98
N VAL A 391 -14.52 -5.06 13.43
CA VAL A 391 -13.32 -4.43 13.99
C VAL A 391 -13.39 -2.90 13.86
N ILE A 392 -13.85 -2.38 12.73
CA ILE A 392 -14.06 -0.93 12.55
C ILE A 392 -15.08 -0.42 13.58
N GLU A 393 -16.20 -1.10 13.78
CA GLU A 393 -17.21 -0.74 14.78
C GLU A 393 -16.64 -0.75 16.21
N ARG A 394 -15.80 -1.76 16.56
CA ARG A 394 -15.09 -1.81 17.86
C ARG A 394 -14.17 -0.60 18.08
N ILE A 395 -13.54 -0.11 17.03
CA ILE A 395 -12.69 1.09 17.09
C ILE A 395 -13.53 2.35 17.35
N VAL A 396 -14.64 2.52 16.64
CA VAL A 396 -15.35 3.79 16.59
C VAL A 396 -16.46 3.93 17.67
N ALA A 397 -17.08 2.82 18.09
CA ALA A 397 -18.19 2.84 19.07
C ALA A 397 -17.78 3.39 20.44
N PRO A 398 -16.62 3.04 21.04
CA PRO A 398 -16.18 3.61 22.32
C PRO A 398 -15.97 5.13 22.28
N LEU A 399 -15.74 5.67 21.08
CA LEU A 399 -15.53 7.10 20.85
C LEU A 399 -16.85 7.87 20.63
N GLY A 400 -17.99 7.20 20.81
CA GLY A 400 -19.32 7.78 20.57
C GLY A 400 -19.58 8.06 19.08
N ARG A 401 -18.88 7.39 18.17
CA ARG A 401 -19.04 7.53 16.72
C ARG A 401 -19.71 6.28 16.15
N ARG A 402 -20.33 6.46 14.99
CA ARG A 402 -21.03 5.41 14.26
C ARG A 402 -20.52 5.36 12.82
N ILE A 403 -20.46 4.17 12.27
CA ILE A 403 -20.23 3.95 10.85
C ILE A 403 -21.30 2.98 10.32
N ASP A 404 -22.10 3.44 9.37
CA ASP A 404 -23.18 2.68 8.72
C ASP A 404 -23.44 3.23 7.31
N GLU A 405 -24.42 2.68 6.60
CA GLU A 405 -24.78 3.13 5.25
C GLU A 405 -25.19 4.60 5.17
N ALA A 406 -25.75 5.17 6.25
CA ALA A 406 -26.12 6.58 6.31
C ALA A 406 -24.91 7.49 6.61
N SER A 407 -23.89 6.95 7.28
CA SER A 407 -22.64 7.63 7.61
C SER A 407 -21.46 6.69 7.28
N PRO A 408 -21.14 6.49 5.99
CA PRO A 408 -20.24 5.42 5.55
C PRO A 408 -18.76 5.76 5.72
N MET A 409 -18.42 6.88 6.32
CA MET A 409 -17.04 7.32 6.59
C MET A 409 -16.90 7.78 8.03
N VAL A 410 -15.75 7.51 8.63
CA VAL A 410 -15.43 7.98 9.97
C VAL A 410 -13.94 8.21 10.16
N ASP A 411 -13.61 9.31 10.81
CA ASP A 411 -12.30 9.56 11.40
C ASP A 411 -12.37 9.34 12.89
N ALA A 412 -11.40 8.65 13.46
CA ALA A 412 -11.34 8.28 14.85
C ALA A 412 -9.91 8.32 15.38
N ARG A 413 -9.75 8.17 16.69
CA ARG A 413 -8.45 8.09 17.33
C ARG A 413 -8.44 7.00 18.38
N LEU A 414 -7.46 6.11 18.31
CA LEU A 414 -7.26 5.08 19.31
C LEU A 414 -6.74 5.67 20.63
N PRO A 415 -6.88 4.95 21.77
CA PRO A 415 -6.35 5.41 23.06
C PRO A 415 -4.84 5.66 23.07
N ASP A 416 -4.08 4.96 22.22
CA ASP A 416 -2.63 5.16 22.05
C ASP A 416 -2.28 6.43 21.25
N GLY A 417 -3.29 7.14 20.73
CA GLY A 417 -3.15 8.33 19.92
C GLY A 417 -3.11 8.07 18.42
N SER A 418 -3.12 6.82 17.97
CA SER A 418 -3.12 6.49 16.53
C SER A 418 -4.38 7.00 15.85
N ARG A 419 -4.22 7.59 14.66
CA ARG A 419 -5.34 8.07 13.84
C ARG A 419 -5.93 6.94 13.03
N VAL A 420 -7.25 6.89 12.95
CA VAL A 420 -7.99 5.87 12.21
C VAL A 420 -8.94 6.56 11.24
N ASN A 421 -8.87 6.19 9.98
CA ASN A 421 -9.87 6.53 8.98
C ASN A 421 -10.50 5.23 8.47
N ALA A 422 -11.82 5.16 8.42
CA ALA A 422 -12.54 4.04 7.85
C ALA A 422 -13.62 4.51 6.87
N ILE A 423 -13.81 3.73 5.81
CA ILE A 423 -14.87 3.92 4.83
C ILE A 423 -15.43 2.56 4.44
N ILE A 424 -16.77 2.49 4.34
CA ILE A 424 -17.49 1.25 4.06
C ILE A 424 -18.35 1.37 2.79
N PRO A 425 -18.84 0.26 2.22
CA PRO A 425 -19.87 0.32 1.17
C PRO A 425 -21.11 1.13 1.61
N PRO A 426 -21.79 1.85 0.70
CA PRO A 426 -21.64 1.77 -0.77
C PRO A 426 -20.50 2.63 -1.34
N LEU A 427 -19.83 3.48 -0.57
CA LEU A 427 -18.77 4.36 -1.06
C LEU A 427 -17.47 3.59 -1.34
N ALA A 428 -17.14 2.59 -0.51
CA ALA A 428 -15.98 1.73 -0.70
C ALA A 428 -16.34 0.57 -1.65
N LEU A 429 -16.09 0.74 -2.95
CA LEU A 429 -16.57 -0.17 -4.01
C LEU A 429 -15.98 -1.59 -3.95
N LYS A 430 -14.81 -1.77 -3.33
CA LYS A 430 -14.12 -3.07 -3.22
C LYS A 430 -14.26 -3.73 -1.85
N GLY A 431 -15.16 -3.24 -1.01
CA GLY A 431 -15.30 -3.64 0.39
C GLY A 431 -14.80 -2.57 1.35
N SER A 432 -14.97 -2.81 2.63
CA SER A 432 -14.58 -1.87 3.68
C SER A 432 -13.08 -1.62 3.66
N THR A 433 -12.67 -0.37 3.91
CA THR A 433 -11.26 0.02 4.05
C THR A 433 -11.01 0.66 5.40
N LEU A 434 -9.81 0.45 5.93
CA LEU A 434 -9.38 0.97 7.21
C LEU A 434 -7.92 1.39 7.11
N THR A 435 -7.62 2.63 7.46
CA THR A 435 -6.25 3.12 7.56
C THR A 435 -5.96 3.52 8.99
N ILE A 436 -4.89 2.97 9.57
CA ILE A 436 -4.42 3.31 10.91
C ILE A 436 -3.02 3.91 10.77
N ARG A 437 -2.90 5.19 11.07
CA ARG A 437 -1.61 5.88 11.16
C ARG A 437 -1.17 5.88 12.61
N ARG A 438 -0.12 5.10 12.88
CA ARG A 438 0.35 4.91 14.25
C ARG A 438 1.05 6.15 14.78
N PHE A 439 0.81 6.38 16.04
CA PHE A 439 1.52 7.43 16.75
C PHE A 439 2.91 6.91 17.13
N GLY A 440 3.97 7.51 16.56
CA GLY A 440 5.35 7.06 16.75
C GLY A 440 5.74 7.00 18.24
N THR A 441 6.18 5.84 18.69
CA THR A 441 6.66 5.62 20.06
C THR A 441 8.04 6.24 20.31
N LYS A 442 8.87 6.29 19.26
CA LYS A 442 10.22 6.89 19.33
C LYS A 442 10.19 8.32 18.84
N ARG A 443 10.36 9.26 19.76
CA ARG A 443 10.51 10.68 19.41
C ARG A 443 11.90 10.91 18.84
N LEU A 444 11.97 11.48 17.64
CA LEU A 444 13.21 11.98 17.08
C LEU A 444 13.59 13.26 17.82
N GLN A 445 14.86 13.32 18.21
CA GLN A 445 15.48 14.52 18.77
C GLN A 445 16.30 15.23 17.69
N ILE A 446 16.72 16.47 17.97
CA ILE A 446 17.49 17.26 17.00
C ILE A 446 18.79 16.57 16.60
N ASP A 447 19.46 15.89 17.55
CA ASP A 447 20.70 15.15 17.31
C ASP A 447 20.49 13.96 16.36
N ASP A 448 19.30 13.34 16.40
CA ASP A 448 18.94 12.30 15.42
C ASP A 448 18.88 12.88 14.02
N LEU A 449 18.32 14.10 13.84
CA LEU A 449 18.25 14.75 12.53
C LEU A 449 19.64 15.10 11.99
N VAL A 450 20.55 15.50 12.84
CA VAL A 450 21.96 15.75 12.47
C VAL A 450 22.63 14.43 12.05
N ARG A 451 22.47 13.38 12.85
CA ARG A 451 23.06 12.07 12.61
C ARG A 451 22.59 11.42 11.29
N ILE A 452 21.30 11.54 10.95
CA ILE A 452 20.75 11.05 9.68
C ILE A 452 20.96 12.02 8.52
N GLY A 453 21.65 13.16 8.79
CA GLY A 453 21.97 14.16 7.78
C GLY A 453 20.77 14.93 7.24
N SER A 454 19.69 15.07 8.02
CA SER A 454 18.54 15.90 7.64
C SER A 454 18.86 17.38 7.66
N LEU A 455 19.74 17.83 8.55
CA LEU A 455 20.32 19.17 8.61
C LEU A 455 21.67 19.14 9.34
N PRO A 456 22.57 20.08 9.05
CA PRO A 456 23.89 20.18 9.69
C PRO A 456 23.83 20.94 11.02
N GLN A 457 24.82 20.73 11.89
CA GLN A 457 24.91 21.38 13.20
C GLN A 457 24.88 22.93 13.17
N PRO A 458 25.50 23.61 12.19
CA PRO A 458 25.35 25.06 12.04
C PRO A 458 23.91 25.53 11.88
N SER A 459 23.11 24.80 11.11
CA SER A 459 21.68 25.09 10.93
C SER A 459 20.87 24.86 12.20
N VAL A 460 21.24 23.87 13.02
CA VAL A 460 20.64 23.66 14.36
C VAL A 460 20.86 24.86 15.26
N THR A 461 22.10 25.36 15.29
CA THR A 461 22.45 26.53 16.10
C THR A 461 21.65 27.78 15.69
N LEU A 462 21.48 27.99 14.39
CA LEU A 462 20.63 29.06 13.86
C LEU A 462 19.16 28.88 14.26
N LEU A 463 18.60 27.71 14.04
CA LEU A 463 17.18 27.42 14.35
C LEU A 463 16.88 27.55 15.84
N LYS A 464 17.79 27.12 16.68
CA LYS A 464 17.69 27.32 18.12
C LYS A 464 17.63 28.80 18.48
N ALA A 465 18.55 29.63 17.96
CA ALA A 465 18.56 31.08 18.18
C ALA A 465 17.25 31.73 17.67
N ILE A 466 16.74 31.32 16.51
CA ILE A 466 15.47 31.79 15.94
C ILE A 466 14.31 31.57 16.92
N VAL A 467 14.20 30.36 17.48
CA VAL A 467 13.08 30.01 18.39
C VAL A 467 13.25 30.70 19.74
N GLU A 468 14.46 30.74 20.30
CA GLU A 468 14.76 31.42 21.57
C GLU A 468 14.52 32.95 21.48
N ALA A 469 14.84 33.56 20.33
CA ALA A 469 14.63 35.00 20.09
C ALA A 469 13.16 35.34 19.69
N ARG A 470 12.24 34.39 19.82
CA ARG A 470 10.81 34.60 19.54
C ARG A 470 10.53 35.07 18.11
N LEU A 471 11.22 34.50 17.12
CA LEU A 471 10.84 34.67 15.72
C LEU A 471 9.68 33.76 15.35
N ASN A 472 8.75 34.26 14.57
CA ASN A 472 7.60 33.50 14.06
C ASN A 472 8.03 32.60 12.89
N VAL A 473 7.81 31.31 13.00
CA VAL A 473 8.31 30.33 12.03
C VAL A 473 7.19 29.57 11.37
N VAL A 474 7.25 29.47 10.05
CA VAL A 474 6.41 28.60 9.23
C VAL A 474 7.26 27.44 8.71
N VAL A 475 6.91 26.21 9.08
CA VAL A 475 7.52 25.00 8.55
C VAL A 475 6.73 24.54 7.34
N SER A 476 7.33 24.55 6.16
CA SER A 476 6.70 24.22 4.89
C SER A 476 7.24 22.89 4.33
N GLY A 477 6.42 22.20 3.56
CA GLY A 477 6.83 20.96 2.88
C GLY A 477 5.66 20.13 2.38
N GLY A 478 5.94 19.18 1.50
CA GLY A 478 4.97 18.24 0.94
C GLY A 478 4.41 17.24 1.96
N THR A 479 3.51 16.36 1.49
CA THR A 479 2.97 15.26 2.32
C THR A 479 4.08 14.27 2.68
N GLY A 480 4.13 13.85 3.94
CA GLY A 480 5.13 12.89 4.43
C GLY A 480 6.56 13.42 4.50
N SER A 481 6.79 14.75 4.34
CA SER A 481 8.11 15.37 4.49
C SER A 481 8.60 15.43 5.94
N GLY A 482 7.70 15.26 6.93
CA GLY A 482 8.04 15.31 8.36
C GLY A 482 7.83 16.67 9.02
N LYS A 483 6.97 17.55 8.47
CA LYS A 483 6.67 18.90 9.02
C LYS A 483 6.29 18.87 10.49
N THR A 484 5.30 18.05 10.88
CA THR A 484 4.84 17.97 12.29
C THR A 484 5.94 17.46 13.22
N THR A 485 6.74 16.47 12.75
CA THR A 485 7.90 15.97 13.50
C THR A 485 8.92 17.07 13.71
N PHE A 486 9.20 17.84 12.66
CA PHE A 486 10.17 18.95 12.74
C PHE A 486 9.63 20.11 13.58
N LEU A 487 8.35 20.45 13.45
CA LEU A 487 7.69 21.44 14.32
C LEU A 487 7.80 21.04 15.79
N ASN A 488 7.57 19.76 16.10
CA ASN A 488 7.73 19.23 17.46
C ASN A 488 9.16 19.41 17.98
N ILE A 489 10.17 19.11 17.14
CA ILE A 489 11.60 19.26 17.48
C ILE A 489 11.95 20.74 17.68
N LEU A 490 11.48 21.64 16.80
CA LEU A 490 11.70 23.08 16.95
C LEU A 490 11.07 23.63 18.23
N SER A 491 9.84 23.17 18.53
CA SER A 491 9.11 23.58 19.73
C SER A 491 9.86 23.24 21.03
N ASN A 492 10.73 22.21 21.03
CA ASN A 492 11.57 21.88 22.20
C ASN A 492 12.68 22.90 22.46
N PHE A 493 12.96 23.81 21.52
CA PHE A 493 13.86 24.95 21.77
C PHE A 493 13.16 26.12 22.49
N ILE A 494 11.86 26.10 22.68
CA ILE A 494 11.12 27.09 23.45
C ILE A 494 11.57 26.99 24.94
N PRO A 495 11.95 28.10 25.58
CA PRO A 495 12.38 28.10 26.99
C PRO A 495 11.32 27.49 27.93
N ALA A 496 11.77 26.71 28.92
CA ALA A 496 10.92 25.97 29.84
C ALA A 496 9.93 26.83 30.65
N GLY A 497 10.27 28.12 30.89
CA GLY A 497 9.41 29.05 31.65
C GLY A 497 8.23 29.62 30.86
N GLU A 498 8.11 29.34 29.57
CA GLU A 498 7.07 29.90 28.71
C GLU A 498 5.83 29.04 28.69
N ARG A 499 4.64 29.69 28.67
CA ARG A 499 3.34 29.01 28.50
C ARG A 499 3.04 28.78 27.03
N ILE A 500 2.96 27.50 26.64
CA ILE A 500 2.71 27.09 25.26
C ILE A 500 1.28 26.61 25.12
N VAL A 501 0.57 27.08 24.10
CA VAL A 501 -0.74 26.52 23.69
C VAL A 501 -0.57 25.86 22.33
N THR A 502 -0.77 24.54 22.27
CA THR A 502 -0.78 23.79 21.00
C THR A 502 -2.20 23.62 20.49
N ILE A 503 -2.39 23.77 19.18
CA ILE A 503 -3.72 23.68 18.53
C ILE A 503 -3.57 22.79 17.29
N GLU A 504 -4.34 21.70 17.23
CA GLU A 504 -4.21 20.69 16.19
C GLU A 504 -5.57 20.10 15.79
N ASP A 505 -5.67 19.55 14.58
CA ASP A 505 -6.82 18.75 14.18
C ASP A 505 -6.89 17.42 14.94
N ALA A 506 -5.72 16.82 15.13
CA ALA A 506 -5.52 15.70 16.03
C ALA A 506 -4.16 15.91 16.68
N ALA A 507 -4.11 15.85 18.00
CA ALA A 507 -2.91 16.18 18.77
C ALA A 507 -1.79 15.17 18.48
N GLU A 508 -0.79 15.60 17.70
CA GLU A 508 0.44 14.87 17.39
C GLU A 508 1.65 15.45 18.10
N LEU A 509 1.59 16.73 18.50
CA LEU A 509 2.67 17.42 19.18
C LEU A 509 2.80 16.91 20.61
N LYS A 510 4.02 16.60 21.01
CA LYS A 510 4.39 16.21 22.39
C LYS A 510 5.63 17.01 22.77
N LEU A 511 5.42 18.15 23.36
CA LEU A 511 6.44 19.04 23.85
C LEU A 511 6.94 18.56 25.23
N ASP A 512 8.23 18.77 25.48
CA ASP A 512 8.87 18.33 26.74
C ASP A 512 8.76 19.38 27.87
N GLN A 513 8.24 20.60 27.57
CA GLN A 513 8.02 21.66 28.54
C GLN A 513 6.87 21.32 29.49
N GLU A 514 6.96 21.78 30.73
CA GLU A 514 5.94 21.53 31.77
C GLU A 514 4.65 22.32 31.54
N HIS A 515 4.76 23.53 31.01
CA HIS A 515 3.61 24.43 30.88
C HIS A 515 3.01 24.42 29.48
N VAL A 516 2.51 23.26 29.05
CA VAL A 516 1.85 23.06 27.75
C VAL A 516 0.36 22.83 27.92
N VAL A 517 -0.44 23.56 27.16
CA VAL A 517 -1.90 23.35 27.05
C VAL A 517 -2.19 22.86 25.63
N SER A 518 -2.58 21.61 25.49
CA SER A 518 -2.90 21.01 24.20
C SER A 518 -4.39 21.10 23.90
N LEU A 519 -4.73 21.66 22.75
CA LEU A 519 -6.10 21.81 22.26
C LEU A 519 -6.25 21.04 20.95
N GLU A 520 -7.37 20.31 20.83
CA GLU A 520 -7.71 19.54 19.64
C GLU A 520 -9.05 19.97 19.08
N SER A 521 -9.15 20.13 17.76
CA SER A 521 -10.40 20.46 17.07
C SER A 521 -11.41 19.32 17.24
N ARG A 522 -12.68 19.64 17.12
CA ARG A 522 -13.76 18.68 17.18
C ARG A 522 -14.66 18.84 15.97
N PRO A 523 -14.80 17.83 15.10
CA PRO A 523 -15.78 17.86 14.03
C PRO A 523 -17.21 17.84 14.60
N ALA A 524 -18.17 18.27 13.78
CA ALA A 524 -19.58 18.20 14.15
C ALA A 524 -20.00 16.77 14.50
N ASN A 525 -20.96 16.64 15.43
CA ASN A 525 -21.60 15.37 15.74
C ASN A 525 -22.53 14.93 14.59
N ILE A 526 -23.19 13.77 14.75
CA ILE A 526 -24.11 13.19 13.75
C ILE A 526 -25.26 14.15 13.38
N GLU A 527 -25.63 15.07 14.31
CA GLU A 527 -26.66 16.08 14.10
C GLU A 527 -26.12 17.36 13.42
N GLY A 528 -24.86 17.38 13.02
CA GLY A 528 -24.22 18.56 12.44
C GLY A 528 -23.90 19.67 13.45
N ARG A 529 -23.92 19.37 14.77
CA ARG A 529 -23.71 20.33 15.85
C ARG A 529 -22.45 20.08 16.64
N GLY A 530 -21.99 21.10 17.38
CA GLY A 530 -20.88 20.99 18.32
C GLY A 530 -19.49 20.95 17.66
N SER A 531 -19.37 21.37 16.42
CA SER A 531 -18.07 21.58 15.77
C SER A 531 -17.29 22.67 16.51
N VAL A 532 -15.99 22.40 16.74
CA VAL A 532 -15.01 23.38 17.24
C VAL A 532 -13.83 23.32 16.29
N THR A 533 -13.63 24.36 15.52
CA THR A 533 -12.61 24.42 14.48
C THR A 533 -11.26 24.87 15.06
N ILE A 534 -10.16 24.63 14.34
CA ILE A 534 -8.85 25.21 14.68
C ILE A 534 -8.96 26.72 14.83
N ARG A 535 -9.72 27.38 13.96
CA ARG A 535 -9.97 28.82 14.01
C ARG A 535 -10.59 29.28 15.35
N ASP A 536 -11.58 28.55 15.85
CA ASP A 536 -12.21 28.85 17.14
C ASP A 536 -11.22 28.69 18.29
N LEU A 537 -10.37 27.67 18.21
CA LEU A 537 -9.34 27.41 19.21
C LEU A 537 -8.23 28.46 19.19
N VAL A 538 -7.77 28.92 18.02
CA VAL A 538 -6.81 30.03 17.90
C VAL A 538 -7.39 31.30 18.53
N LYS A 539 -8.62 31.68 18.22
CA LYS A 539 -9.30 32.83 18.85
C LYS A 539 -9.42 32.72 20.36
N ASN A 540 -9.71 31.51 20.85
CA ASN A 540 -9.82 31.26 22.28
C ASN A 540 -8.45 31.32 22.97
N SER A 541 -7.38 30.79 22.32
CA SER A 541 -6.03 30.75 22.88
C SER A 541 -5.48 32.14 23.22
N LEU A 542 -5.84 33.18 22.44
CA LEU A 542 -5.48 34.58 22.70
C LEU A 542 -5.97 35.10 24.06
N ARG A 543 -6.99 34.46 24.66
CA ARG A 543 -7.51 34.78 25.99
C ARG A 543 -6.96 33.90 27.11
N MET A 544 -6.11 32.91 26.72
CA MET A 544 -5.51 31.97 27.65
C MET A 544 -4.13 32.39 28.17
N ARG A 545 -3.70 33.62 27.83
CA ARG A 545 -2.39 34.20 28.17
C ARG A 545 -1.23 33.27 27.72
N PRO A 546 -1.16 32.89 26.45
CA PRO A 546 -0.02 32.13 25.96
C PRO A 546 1.19 33.02 25.76
N ASP A 547 2.40 32.49 26.04
CA ASP A 547 3.66 33.07 25.58
C ASP A 547 3.98 32.63 24.14
N ARG A 548 3.54 31.41 23.77
CA ARG A 548 3.68 30.83 22.43
C ARG A 548 2.40 30.15 22.00
N ILE A 549 2.06 30.27 20.71
CA ILE A 549 1.00 29.53 20.07
C ILE A 549 1.63 28.63 18.99
N VAL A 550 1.40 27.32 19.09
CA VAL A 550 1.89 26.35 18.13
C VAL A 550 0.70 25.69 17.43
N VAL A 551 0.50 26.05 16.15
CA VAL A 551 -0.57 25.46 15.34
C VAL A 551 0.01 24.32 14.52
N GLY A 552 -0.50 23.10 14.70
CA GLY A 552 0.02 21.90 14.02
C GLY A 552 0.03 22.06 12.51
N GLU A 553 -1.03 22.58 11.92
CA GLU A 553 -1.11 22.90 10.49
C GLU A 553 -2.19 23.94 10.21
N CYS A 554 -1.89 24.91 9.34
CA CYS A 554 -2.87 25.83 8.76
C CYS A 554 -3.37 25.27 7.42
N ARG A 555 -4.69 25.02 7.31
CA ARG A 555 -5.36 24.47 6.12
C ARG A 555 -6.47 25.35 5.55
N GLY A 556 -6.92 26.36 6.32
CA GLY A 556 -8.03 27.23 5.98
C GLY A 556 -7.92 28.62 6.58
N GLY A 557 -9.07 29.23 6.86
CA GLY A 557 -9.17 30.62 7.36
C GLY A 557 -8.52 30.91 8.71
N GLU A 558 -8.12 29.90 9.48
CA GLU A 558 -7.34 30.06 10.72
C GLU A 558 -5.98 30.72 10.47
N ALA A 559 -5.46 30.65 9.23
CA ALA A 559 -4.23 31.34 8.86
C ALA A 559 -4.27 32.84 9.13
N LEU A 560 -5.42 33.49 8.89
CA LEU A 560 -5.61 34.92 9.22
C LEU A 560 -5.53 35.17 10.72
N ASP A 561 -6.21 34.36 11.54
CA ASP A 561 -6.22 34.53 12.98
C ASP A 561 -4.83 34.25 13.60
N MET A 562 -4.05 33.31 12.96
CA MET A 562 -2.66 33.06 13.33
C MET A 562 -1.75 34.24 13.00
N LEU A 563 -1.86 34.84 11.80
CA LEU A 563 -1.12 36.07 11.44
C LEU A 563 -1.45 37.21 12.36
N GLN A 564 -2.72 37.36 12.75
CA GLN A 564 -3.12 38.36 13.74
C GLN A 564 -2.48 38.12 15.11
N ALA A 565 -2.43 36.85 15.56
CA ALA A 565 -1.76 36.48 16.80
C ALA A 565 -0.26 36.88 16.77
N MET A 566 0.44 36.54 15.69
CA MET A 566 1.83 36.86 15.45
C MET A 566 2.08 38.38 15.44
N ASN A 567 1.15 39.16 14.89
CA ASN A 567 1.24 40.64 14.81
C ASN A 567 0.80 41.38 16.10
N THR A 568 0.19 40.69 17.07
CA THR A 568 -0.41 41.31 18.26
C THR A 568 0.24 40.88 19.58
N GLY A 569 1.53 40.58 19.58
CA GLY A 569 2.33 40.32 20.79
C GLY A 569 2.40 38.86 21.23
N HIS A 570 2.04 37.92 20.34
CA HIS A 570 2.29 36.49 20.53
C HIS A 570 3.48 36.03 19.66
N ASP A 571 4.58 36.77 19.78
CA ASP A 571 5.83 36.52 19.04
C ASP A 571 6.40 35.14 19.35
N GLY A 572 7.06 34.53 18.33
CA GLY A 572 7.61 33.20 18.43
C GLY A 572 6.59 32.09 18.26
N SER A 573 5.45 32.39 17.65
CA SER A 573 4.46 31.42 17.26
C SER A 573 4.96 30.55 16.10
N LEU A 574 4.58 29.27 16.11
CA LEU A 574 5.06 28.28 15.14
C LEU A 574 3.85 27.62 14.45
N THR A 575 3.97 27.36 13.15
CA THR A 575 2.96 26.59 12.43
C THR A 575 3.54 25.79 11.28
N THR A 576 2.77 24.85 10.71
CA THR A 576 3.14 24.19 9.45
C THR A 576 2.17 24.54 8.32
N LEU A 577 2.68 24.40 7.10
CA LEU A 577 1.96 24.69 5.88
C LEU A 577 2.34 23.69 4.77
N HIS A 578 1.38 23.31 3.94
CA HIS A 578 1.62 22.48 2.76
C HIS A 578 2.05 23.35 1.57
N ALA A 579 3.34 23.32 1.21
CA ALA A 579 3.86 23.93 -0.02
C ALA A 579 5.15 23.24 -0.48
N ASN A 580 5.56 23.47 -1.72
CA ASN A 580 6.74 22.83 -2.31
C ASN A 580 7.99 23.72 -2.23
N THR A 581 7.82 25.01 -2.12
CA THR A 581 8.92 25.99 -1.97
C THR A 581 8.54 27.05 -0.94
N PRO A 582 9.51 27.81 -0.37
CA PRO A 582 9.20 28.96 0.50
C PRO A 582 8.29 29.99 -0.16
N ARG A 583 8.47 30.26 -1.45
CA ARG A 583 7.61 31.18 -2.21
C ARG A 583 6.18 30.65 -2.36
N ASP A 584 6.04 29.35 -2.65
CA ASP A 584 4.71 28.70 -2.70
C ASP A 584 4.03 28.71 -1.34
N ALA A 585 4.79 28.63 -0.25
CA ALA A 585 4.25 28.74 1.11
C ALA A 585 3.58 30.10 1.34
N LEU A 586 4.17 31.20 0.89
CA LEU A 586 3.55 32.52 0.98
C LEU A 586 2.30 32.61 0.09
N ALA A 587 2.36 32.17 -1.15
CA ALA A 587 1.19 32.14 -2.05
C ALA A 587 0.05 31.27 -1.49
N ARG A 588 0.41 30.15 -0.86
CA ARG A 588 -0.58 29.29 -0.17
C ARG A 588 -1.19 30.00 1.02
N MET A 589 -0.40 30.73 1.81
CA MET A 589 -0.88 31.50 2.95
C MET A 589 -1.82 32.63 2.49
N GLU A 590 -1.53 33.34 1.39
CA GLU A 590 -2.45 34.31 0.78
C GLU A 590 -3.80 33.66 0.49
N THR A 591 -3.80 32.47 -0.13
CA THR A 591 -5.01 31.71 -0.45
C THR A 591 -5.79 31.33 0.83
N LEU A 592 -5.11 30.85 1.88
CA LEU A 592 -5.75 30.47 3.14
C LEU A 592 -6.35 31.67 3.86
N VAL A 593 -5.71 32.82 3.83
CA VAL A 593 -6.27 34.08 4.37
C VAL A 593 -7.53 34.47 3.63
N MET A 594 -7.57 34.37 2.31
CA MET A 594 -8.80 34.64 1.53
C MET A 594 -9.94 33.66 1.90
N MET A 595 -9.63 32.41 2.25
CA MET A 595 -10.63 31.43 2.73
C MET A 595 -11.27 31.82 4.08
N ALA A 596 -10.71 32.80 4.81
CA ALA A 596 -11.33 33.30 6.04
C ALA A 596 -12.64 34.03 5.81
N GLY A 597 -12.98 34.35 4.56
CA GLY A 597 -14.26 34.96 4.16
C GLY A 597 -14.31 36.49 4.34
N PHE A 598 -13.14 37.14 4.51
CA PHE A 598 -13.05 38.61 4.52
C PHE A 598 -12.63 39.13 3.16
N ASP A 599 -13.22 40.22 2.71
CA ASP A 599 -12.84 40.92 1.49
C ASP A 599 -11.61 41.82 1.77
N LEU A 600 -10.43 41.21 1.77
CA LEU A 600 -9.18 41.92 2.01
C LEU A 600 -8.42 42.11 0.68
N PRO A 601 -7.92 43.30 0.37
CA PRO A 601 -7.04 43.51 -0.76
C PRO A 601 -5.81 42.61 -0.64
N ILE A 602 -5.38 42.00 -1.76
CA ILE A 602 -4.22 41.08 -1.78
C ILE A 602 -2.94 41.74 -1.22
N ARG A 603 -2.78 43.03 -1.46
CA ARG A 603 -1.66 43.83 -0.91
C ARG A 603 -1.69 43.86 0.63
N ALA A 604 -2.86 44.07 1.22
CA ALA A 604 -3.02 44.07 2.69
C ALA A 604 -2.72 42.70 3.28
N ILE A 605 -3.09 41.62 2.57
CA ILE A 605 -2.75 40.25 2.96
C ILE A 605 -1.24 40.04 2.96
N ARG A 606 -0.54 40.50 1.91
CA ARG A 606 0.93 40.39 1.80
C ARG A 606 1.64 41.21 2.87
N GLU A 607 1.17 42.42 3.13
CA GLU A 607 1.69 43.27 4.22
C GLU A 607 1.54 42.58 5.57
N GLN A 608 0.40 41.93 5.85
CA GLN A 608 0.21 41.15 7.08
C GLN A 608 1.15 39.94 7.15
N ILE A 609 1.34 39.21 6.05
CA ILE A 609 2.24 38.07 6.01
C ILE A 609 3.69 38.52 6.26
N ALA A 610 4.13 39.59 5.56
CA ALA A 610 5.47 40.12 5.69
C ALA A 610 5.79 40.71 7.07
N SER A 611 4.76 41.18 7.79
CA SER A 611 4.88 41.69 9.15
C SER A 611 4.84 40.60 10.21
N ALA A 612 4.08 39.51 9.95
CA ALA A 612 3.80 38.47 10.94
C ALA A 612 4.82 37.32 10.91
N VAL A 613 5.27 36.92 9.74
CA VAL A 613 6.13 35.74 9.57
C VAL A 613 7.57 36.20 9.36
N ASP A 614 8.46 35.76 10.24
CA ASP A 614 9.88 36.07 10.17
C ASP A 614 10.67 35.05 9.33
N MET A 615 10.32 33.74 9.48
CA MET A 615 11.09 32.64 8.90
C MET A 615 10.20 31.58 8.23
N VAL A 616 10.67 31.07 7.10
CA VAL A 616 10.12 29.89 6.44
C VAL A 616 11.19 28.81 6.38
N VAL A 617 10.91 27.63 6.95
CA VAL A 617 11.78 26.46 6.89
C VAL A 617 11.15 25.40 5.99
N GLN A 618 11.80 25.12 4.86
CA GLN A 618 11.32 24.15 3.89
C GLN A 618 11.91 22.77 4.17
N ILE A 619 11.03 21.74 4.15
CA ILE A 619 11.43 20.33 4.34
C ILE A 619 10.91 19.50 3.21
N GLU A 620 11.78 18.64 2.65
CA GLU A 620 11.42 17.75 1.56
C GLU A 620 11.71 16.28 1.87
N ARG A 621 10.88 15.41 1.33
CA ARG A 621 11.15 13.97 1.26
C ARG A 621 11.86 13.69 -0.05
N MET A 622 13.09 13.23 0.03
CA MET A 622 13.93 12.90 -1.11
C MET A 622 13.50 11.58 -1.78
N ARG A 623 14.04 11.31 -2.97
CA ARG A 623 13.72 10.10 -3.76
C ARG A 623 14.10 8.79 -3.07
N ASP A 624 15.13 8.80 -2.24
CA ASP A 624 15.58 7.67 -1.41
C ASP A 624 14.75 7.49 -0.13
N GLY A 625 13.74 8.36 0.09
CA GLY A 625 12.90 8.37 1.29
C GLY A 625 13.48 9.15 2.46
N SER A 626 14.72 9.66 2.38
CA SER A 626 15.30 10.55 3.40
C SER A 626 14.57 11.89 3.43
N ARG A 627 14.66 12.59 4.56
CA ARG A 627 14.06 13.92 4.73
C ARG A 627 15.19 14.92 4.93
N LYS A 628 15.13 16.06 4.22
CA LYS A 628 16.12 17.12 4.29
C LYS A 628 15.42 18.46 4.55
N VAL A 629 16.03 19.30 5.39
CA VAL A 629 15.71 20.74 5.44
C VAL A 629 16.36 21.35 4.20
N THR A 630 15.56 21.68 3.20
CA THR A 630 16.08 22.14 1.91
C THR A 630 16.31 23.63 1.84
N SER A 631 15.64 24.40 2.70
CA SER A 631 15.86 25.84 2.79
C SER A 631 15.50 26.38 4.18
N ILE A 632 16.30 27.33 4.68
CA ILE A 632 15.97 28.21 5.79
C ILE A 632 16.02 29.63 5.22
N THR A 633 14.83 30.25 5.14
CA THR A 633 14.62 31.51 4.41
C THR A 633 13.96 32.52 5.34
N GLU A 634 14.50 33.72 5.42
CA GLU A 634 13.89 34.83 6.15
C GLU A 634 12.99 35.68 5.25
N ILE A 635 12.00 36.33 5.85
CA ILE A 635 11.16 37.35 5.21
C ILE A 635 11.74 38.71 5.60
N VAL A 636 12.24 39.46 4.63
CA VAL A 636 12.91 40.74 4.85
C VAL A 636 11.94 41.93 4.84
N GLY A 637 10.77 41.73 4.27
CA GLY A 637 9.74 42.77 4.12
C GLY A 637 9.06 42.74 2.77
N MET A 638 8.66 43.88 2.25
CA MET A 638 8.02 44.01 0.95
C MET A 638 8.78 44.94 0.02
N GLU A 639 8.83 44.59 -1.24
CA GLU A 639 9.32 45.42 -2.33
C GLU A 639 8.19 45.66 -3.32
N GLY A 640 7.57 46.85 -3.28
CA GLY A 640 6.31 47.11 -3.96
C GLY A 640 5.18 46.22 -3.45
N ASP A 641 4.66 45.36 -4.32
CA ASP A 641 3.59 44.40 -3.97
C ASP A 641 4.11 42.97 -3.73
N ILE A 642 5.42 42.77 -3.66
CA ILE A 642 6.05 41.44 -3.55
C ILE A 642 6.69 41.30 -2.16
N VAL A 643 6.44 40.17 -1.49
CA VAL A 643 7.15 39.80 -0.26
C VAL A 643 8.56 39.35 -0.61
N THR A 644 9.56 39.96 -0.01
CA THR A 644 10.97 39.70 -0.26
C THR A 644 11.46 38.60 0.66
N LEU A 645 12.06 37.57 0.05
CA LEU A 645 12.61 36.39 0.71
C LEU A 645 14.13 36.37 0.55
N GLN A 646 14.83 36.02 1.61
CA GLN A 646 16.28 35.85 1.61
C GLN A 646 16.64 34.48 2.16
N GLU A 647 17.17 33.60 1.30
CA GLU A 647 17.65 32.29 1.74
C GLU A 647 18.96 32.45 2.52
N ILE A 648 19.02 31.91 3.73
CA ILE A 648 20.21 31.90 4.57
C ILE A 648 20.98 30.59 4.36
N VAL A 649 20.28 29.45 4.44
CA VAL A 649 20.85 28.13 4.23
C VAL A 649 19.97 27.38 3.22
N GLY A 650 20.61 26.81 2.20
CA GLY A 650 19.96 25.96 1.20
C GLY A 650 20.59 24.57 1.13
N TYR A 651 19.87 23.58 0.60
CA TYR A 651 20.40 22.25 0.29
C TYR A 651 20.40 22.01 -1.21
N LYS A 652 21.56 21.67 -1.78
CA LYS A 652 21.69 21.35 -3.20
C LYS A 652 21.99 19.86 -3.39
N ALA A 653 21.00 19.12 -3.90
CA ALA A 653 21.18 17.72 -4.26
C ALA A 653 22.11 17.60 -5.48
N ARG A 654 23.06 16.65 -5.44
CA ARG A 654 23.98 16.34 -6.55
C ARG A 654 23.61 15.10 -7.33
N GLY A 655 22.72 14.26 -6.81
CA GLY A 655 22.31 13.01 -7.39
C GLY A 655 22.22 11.90 -6.36
N LEU A 656 22.31 10.66 -6.82
CA LEU A 656 22.36 9.49 -5.93
C LEU A 656 23.82 9.02 -5.83
N ASP A 657 24.23 8.61 -4.63
CA ASP A 657 25.52 7.97 -4.41
C ASP A 657 25.49 6.47 -4.81
N GLU A 658 26.61 5.77 -4.65
CA GLU A 658 26.75 4.35 -4.98
C GLU A 658 25.79 3.44 -4.19
N SER A 659 25.30 3.89 -3.04
CA SER A 659 24.34 3.16 -2.21
C SER A 659 22.87 3.45 -2.61
N GLY A 660 22.65 4.38 -3.55
CA GLY A 660 21.33 4.86 -3.95
C GLY A 660 20.75 5.92 -3.01
N ALA A 661 21.53 6.44 -2.06
CA ALA A 661 21.13 7.54 -1.20
C ALA A 661 21.33 8.90 -1.90
N VAL A 662 20.49 9.88 -1.54
CA VAL A 662 20.62 11.24 -2.11
C VAL A 662 21.82 11.96 -1.51
N ALA A 663 22.82 12.18 -2.36
CA ALA A 663 23.99 12.99 -2.04
C ALA A 663 23.73 14.47 -2.33
N GLY A 664 24.27 15.35 -1.49
CA GLY A 664 24.15 16.80 -1.66
C GLY A 664 24.87 17.56 -0.56
N ASP A 665 24.88 18.88 -0.70
CA ASP A 665 25.54 19.77 0.27
C ASP A 665 24.55 20.80 0.81
N PHE A 666 24.76 21.14 2.08
CA PHE A 666 24.18 22.32 2.68
C PHE A 666 25.07 23.53 2.38
N LEU A 667 24.46 24.56 1.87
CA LEU A 667 25.13 25.77 1.40
C LEU A 667 24.71 26.95 2.25
N TYR A 668 25.66 27.77 2.62
CA TYR A 668 25.42 29.09 3.21
C TYR A 668 25.43 30.14 2.10
N SER A 669 24.41 31.00 2.07
CA SER A 669 24.29 32.07 1.04
C SER A 669 25.37 33.13 1.14
N GLY A 670 26.02 33.24 2.29
CA GLY A 670 26.97 34.31 2.60
C GLY A 670 26.27 35.58 3.12
N VAL A 671 24.97 35.60 3.20
CA VAL A 671 24.21 36.77 3.68
C VAL A 671 23.94 36.60 5.18
N GLN A 672 24.22 37.67 5.94
CA GLN A 672 23.92 37.67 7.38
C GLN A 672 22.39 37.76 7.58
N PRO A 673 21.83 36.99 8.53
CA PRO A 673 20.43 37.11 8.91
C PRO A 673 20.08 38.56 9.32
N HIS A 674 18.97 39.07 8.82
CA HIS A 674 18.48 40.40 9.17
C HIS A 674 18.14 40.54 10.65
N TYR A 675 17.73 39.45 11.28
CA TYR A 675 17.26 39.42 12.68
C TYR A 675 18.37 39.31 13.73
N LEU A 676 19.66 39.50 13.38
CA LEU A 676 20.75 39.44 14.34
C LEU A 676 20.59 40.44 15.49
N GLY A 677 20.09 41.66 15.21
CA GLY A 677 19.80 42.65 16.24
C GLY A 677 18.76 42.19 17.25
N ARG A 678 17.74 41.47 16.80
CA ARG A 678 16.70 40.89 17.67
C ARG A 678 17.25 39.77 18.57
N PHE A 679 18.24 39.00 18.09
CA PHE A 679 18.93 38.02 18.95
C PHE A 679 19.63 38.71 20.13
N GLU A 680 20.32 39.80 19.84
CA GLU A 680 21.01 40.61 20.89
C GLU A 680 20.00 41.24 21.87
N GLU A 681 18.92 41.84 21.37
CA GLU A 681 17.83 42.42 22.19
C GLU A 681 17.18 41.38 23.13
N MET A 682 17.02 40.14 22.65
CA MET A 682 16.47 39.06 23.44
C MET A 682 17.49 38.30 24.29
N GLY A 683 18.76 38.74 24.28
CA GLY A 683 19.84 38.10 25.03
C GLY A 683 20.25 36.73 24.50
N VAL A 684 19.91 36.42 23.25
CA VAL A 684 20.25 35.16 22.59
C VAL A 684 21.62 35.26 21.94
N HIS A 685 22.55 34.44 22.40
CA HIS A 685 23.92 34.44 21.89
C HIS A 685 24.02 33.62 20.61
N PHE A 686 24.26 34.26 19.47
CA PHE A 686 24.46 33.62 18.18
C PHE A 686 25.66 34.21 17.45
N ASP A 687 26.63 33.36 17.09
CA ASP A 687 27.79 33.77 16.30
C ASP A 687 27.54 33.43 14.81
N PRO A 688 27.30 34.41 13.93
CA PRO A 688 27.03 34.15 12.50
C PRO A 688 28.15 33.40 11.77
N ARG A 689 29.38 33.41 12.29
CA ARG A 689 30.55 32.72 11.74
C ARG A 689 30.36 31.18 11.75
N VAL A 690 29.47 30.66 12.59
CA VAL A 690 29.11 29.24 12.62
C VAL A 690 28.56 28.79 11.23
N LEU A 691 27.80 29.65 10.53
CA LEU A 691 27.28 29.35 9.21
C LEU A 691 28.38 29.23 8.15
N GLY A 692 29.53 29.90 8.36
CA GLY A 692 30.71 29.77 7.48
C GLY A 692 31.35 28.37 7.48
N GLN A 693 30.96 27.48 8.40
CA GLN A 693 31.35 26.06 8.36
C GLN A 693 30.64 25.28 7.25
N LEU A 694 29.53 25.81 6.72
CA LEU A 694 28.86 25.26 5.55
C LEU A 694 29.60 25.67 4.27
N LYS A 695 29.42 24.93 3.19
CA LYS A 695 29.95 25.32 1.89
C LYS A 695 29.36 26.65 1.47
N SER A 696 30.16 27.52 0.85
CA SER A 696 29.65 28.75 0.28
C SER A 696 28.84 28.48 -0.98
N ALA A 697 27.67 29.12 -1.14
CA ALA A 697 26.79 28.96 -2.30
C ALA A 697 27.45 29.40 -3.63
N GLY A 698 28.55 30.18 -3.56
CA GLY A 698 29.35 30.62 -4.72
C GLY A 698 30.61 29.82 -4.98
N ALA A 699 30.96 28.81 -4.16
CA ALA A 699 32.14 27.99 -4.41
C ALA A 699 31.96 27.08 -5.63
N PRO A 700 32.90 27.02 -6.56
CA PRO A 700 32.81 26.07 -7.67
C PRO A 700 32.83 24.63 -7.15
N CYS A 701 32.00 23.77 -7.73
CA CYS A 701 31.91 22.35 -7.40
C CYS A 701 33.17 21.61 -7.76
#